data_76382d797ae380067fa8423054b1d714
#
_entry.id   76382d797ae380067fa8423054b1d714
#
_cell.length_a   1.000
_cell.length_b   1.000
_cell.length_c   1.000
_cell.angle_alpha   90.00
_cell.angle_beta   90.00
_cell.angle_gamma   90.00
#
_symmetry.space_group_name_H-M   'P 1'
#
loop_
_entity.id
_entity.type
_entity.pdbx_description
1 polymer ?
#
loop_
_entity_poly.entity_id
_entity_poly.type
_entity_poly.pdbx_seq_one_letter_code
_entity_poly.pdbx_strand_id
1 'polypeptide(L)'
;MSQFSKKLNQAKLKQKRIYLYAGITLVLSLLLMVVVFVTSRGTRVEIIPGDAKEHAVYQVVQGLGFFLGDTVYSFAGDLVISISSPGFKIAGTSIDPAHPGKVFHLELLELPGRLVVDISGNDDNLSQTIWRIDSRDVDRSDKLDIELEAGRYTLNIDNPFFQPKEVVLEIRRGEQTRLKVDLLSVKGRMDISSRPSGAMVFFNKKNIGLTPLQLEKDGGRYNLRLVLKNHIEIIETLSITQANPEVRRHYKLELQKGRIRLNLKPKGGTLLVNGIRRAGLLLLDATVNHQLTYMKPGFYSNTQTVKLAAGEEKQISIQLKPEMGRIKIFSLPPATVRIDGKDFGQSPVTVNLSAVTHEIRFEKSGYRSVVKQVKPKGGKNKSLSVSLLTEYQARLKEAPKEYTNKVGIKLKLFLVQDGLIMGAPRSEKGQRANEFRKKISLTKPFYAGLFEITNSQFAKFNPKKAVGSGNMPVTSVSWQEAAAFCNWLSATENLRPFYKTVKGQVTGFDPHTDGYRLLSEGEWEWLARKSGKARQTRFTWGNDTVIPPKTANVADESTRGQVKFFVPNYIDGYPGVAPVGSFDKESSGLYDMAGNVSEWMHDVYSIIPPLEDIISRNPLGEPRGYAHVVKGANWRSGTITTLRPAFREGLSAGRDDLGFRIGHYLYGGKNE
;
A
#
# COMPACT_ATOMS: atom_id res chain seq x y z
N MET A 1 16.13 -143.72 -18.58
CA MET A 1 16.23 -142.18 -18.54
C MET A 1 15.60 -141.64 -17.29
N SER A 2 16.13 -141.71 -16.12
CA SER A 2 15.44 -141.04 -15.02
C SER A 2 16.32 -140.55 -13.88
N GLN A 3 17.53 -141.04 -13.74
CA GLN A 3 18.33 -140.39 -12.61
C GLN A 3 19.19 -139.24 -12.97
N PHE A 4 19.59 -139.07 -14.22
CA PHE A 4 20.43 -137.91 -14.66
C PHE A 4 19.64 -136.64 -14.75
N SER A 5 18.41 -136.64 -15.28
CA SER A 5 17.58 -135.42 -15.40
C SER A 5 17.15 -134.86 -14.02
N LYS A 6 16.90 -135.76 -13.02
CA LYS A 6 16.60 -135.30 -11.65
C LYS A 6 17.75 -134.62 -10.95
N LYS A 7 19.00 -135.19 -11.11
CA LYS A 7 20.18 -134.45 -10.56
C LYS A 7 20.49 -133.16 -11.25
N LEU A 8 20.27 -133.06 -12.58
CA LEU A 8 20.48 -131.81 -13.31
C LEU A 8 19.48 -130.70 -12.91
N ASN A 9 18.20 -131.09 -12.73
CA ASN A 9 17.19 -130.10 -12.24
C ASN A 9 17.42 -129.67 -10.79
N GLN A 10 17.89 -130.59 -9.91
CA GLN A 10 18.28 -130.22 -8.56
C GLN A 10 19.49 -129.33 -8.53
N ALA A 11 20.48 -129.56 -9.42
CA ALA A 11 21.64 -128.67 -9.51
C ALA A 11 21.22 -127.21 -10.03
N LYS A 12 20.35 -127.16 -11.09
CA LYS A 12 19.81 -125.93 -11.59
C LYS A 12 18.96 -125.14 -10.53
N LEU A 13 18.20 -125.90 -9.75
CA LEU A 13 17.44 -125.27 -8.66
C LEU A 13 18.33 -124.79 -7.50
N LYS A 14 19.42 -125.48 -7.17
CA LYS A 14 20.41 -124.98 -6.20
C LYS A 14 21.11 -123.79 -6.71
N GLN A 15 21.51 -123.74 -8.00
CA GLN A 15 22.18 -122.61 -8.60
C GLN A 15 21.24 -121.37 -8.68
N LYS A 16 19.95 -121.54 -9.03
CA LYS A 16 18.98 -120.45 -8.98
C LYS A 16 18.79 -119.90 -7.55
N ARG A 17 18.75 -120.80 -6.57
CA ARG A 17 18.65 -120.34 -5.15
C ARG A 17 19.91 -119.55 -4.66
N ILE A 18 21.10 -120.01 -5.10
CA ILE A 18 22.36 -119.31 -4.75
C ILE A 18 22.35 -117.91 -5.36
N TYR A 19 21.97 -117.77 -6.67
CA TYR A 19 21.85 -116.47 -7.33
C TYR A 19 20.78 -115.59 -6.70
N LEU A 20 19.65 -116.14 -6.27
CA LEU A 20 18.58 -115.45 -5.60
C LEU A 20 19.08 -114.90 -4.22
N TYR A 21 19.75 -115.83 -3.44
CA TYR A 21 20.30 -115.37 -2.15
C TYR A 21 21.45 -114.34 -2.32
N ALA A 22 22.31 -114.55 -3.28
CA ALA A 22 23.38 -113.58 -3.55
C ALA A 22 22.81 -112.20 -4.00
N GLY A 23 21.73 -112.26 -4.81
CA GLY A 23 21.04 -110.98 -5.24
C GLY A 23 20.33 -110.30 -4.05
N ILE A 24 19.68 -111.09 -3.19
CA ILE A 24 19.03 -110.53 -1.98
C ILE A 24 20.10 -109.93 -1.03
N THR A 25 21.21 -110.64 -0.83
CA THR A 25 22.28 -110.17 0.07
C THR A 25 22.97 -108.91 -0.51
N LEU A 26 23.13 -108.79 -1.83
CA LEU A 26 23.66 -107.63 -2.48
C LEU A 26 22.72 -106.42 -2.32
N VAL A 27 21.40 -106.64 -2.52
CA VAL A 27 20.39 -105.61 -2.32
C VAL A 27 20.34 -105.16 -0.86
N LEU A 28 20.38 -106.07 0.07
CA LEU A 28 20.35 -105.77 1.51
C LEU A 28 21.64 -105.01 1.93
N SER A 29 22.81 -105.46 1.42
CA SER A 29 24.06 -104.76 1.72
C SER A 29 24.12 -103.32 1.09
N LEU A 30 23.56 -103.11 -0.12
CA LEU A 30 23.40 -101.87 -0.74
C LEU A 30 22.43 -100.93 0.04
N LEU A 31 21.31 -101.55 0.49
CA LEU A 31 20.35 -100.88 1.33
C LEU A 31 20.96 -100.43 2.69
N LEU A 32 21.70 -101.39 3.30
CA LEU A 32 22.44 -101.05 4.56
C LEU A 32 23.47 -100.01 4.35
N MET A 33 24.19 -99.98 3.23
CA MET A 33 25.16 -98.98 2.87
C MET A 33 24.53 -97.57 2.69
N VAL A 34 23.37 -97.54 2.01
CA VAL A 34 22.55 -96.32 1.87
C VAL A 34 22.04 -95.81 3.21
N VAL A 35 21.55 -96.71 4.06
CA VAL A 35 21.08 -96.34 5.42
C VAL A 35 22.22 -95.77 6.24
N VAL A 36 23.39 -96.44 6.27
CA VAL A 36 24.58 -95.95 6.98
C VAL A 36 25.06 -94.63 6.42
N PHE A 37 25.02 -94.46 5.08
CA PHE A 37 25.40 -93.19 4.43
C PHE A 37 24.46 -92.04 4.80
N VAL A 38 23.16 -92.24 4.78
CA VAL A 38 22.17 -91.26 5.17
C VAL A 38 22.23 -90.90 6.66
N THR A 39 22.28 -91.96 7.52
CA THR A 39 22.33 -91.74 8.98
C THR A 39 23.61 -91.04 9.45
N SER A 40 24.71 -91.22 8.75
CA SER A 40 25.96 -90.52 9.07
C SER A 40 25.94 -89.04 8.77
N ARG A 41 24.91 -88.59 8.00
CA ARG A 41 24.73 -87.13 7.61
C ARG A 41 23.62 -86.42 8.37
N GLY A 42 23.28 -86.88 9.54
CA GLY A 42 22.28 -86.27 10.41
C GLY A 42 22.81 -85.00 11.07
N THR A 43 22.08 -83.88 10.98
CA THR A 43 22.32 -82.65 11.70
C THR A 43 21.22 -82.44 12.73
N ARG A 44 21.62 -82.33 13.99
CA ARG A 44 20.66 -82.17 15.09
C ARG A 44 20.23 -80.67 15.14
N VAL A 45 18.93 -80.40 15.22
CA VAL A 45 18.36 -79.05 15.35
C VAL A 45 17.90 -78.87 16.79
N GLU A 46 18.52 -77.95 17.50
CA GLU A 46 18.15 -77.62 18.86
C GLU A 46 17.37 -76.27 18.86
N ILE A 47 16.19 -76.27 19.44
CA ILE A 47 15.27 -75.15 19.49
C ILE A 47 15.51 -74.33 20.78
N ILE A 48 15.55 -73.06 20.66
CA ILE A 48 15.56 -72.12 21.76
C ILE A 48 14.36 -71.19 21.65
N PRO A 49 13.55 -71.00 22.70
CA PRO A 49 13.66 -71.52 24.05
C PRO A 49 13.25 -72.96 24.14
N GLY A 50 13.73 -73.68 25.20
CA GLY A 50 13.60 -75.13 25.34
C GLY A 50 12.16 -75.60 25.47
N ASP A 51 11.21 -74.84 25.98
CA ASP A 51 9.79 -75.13 26.10
C ASP A 51 9.10 -75.15 24.72
N ALA A 52 9.60 -74.53 23.71
CA ALA A 52 9.09 -74.61 22.34
C ALA A 52 9.31 -76.03 21.73
N LYS A 53 10.20 -76.83 22.30
CA LYS A 53 10.57 -78.16 21.79
C LYS A 53 9.49 -79.19 22.01
N GLU A 54 8.73 -79.09 23.09
CA GLU A 54 7.77 -80.14 23.51
C GLU A 54 6.64 -80.41 22.48
N HIS A 55 6.28 -79.38 21.73
CA HIS A 55 5.24 -79.42 20.68
C HIS A 55 5.73 -79.01 19.29
N ALA A 56 7.04 -79.02 19.09
CA ALA A 56 7.63 -78.50 17.84
C ALA A 56 7.40 -79.50 16.69
N VAL A 57 6.90 -79.05 15.59
CA VAL A 57 6.71 -79.80 14.36
C VAL A 57 7.87 -79.36 13.38
N TYR A 58 8.62 -80.39 13.02
CA TYR A 58 9.79 -80.22 12.13
C TYR A 58 9.42 -80.61 10.71
N GLN A 59 9.67 -79.84 9.75
CA GLN A 59 9.35 -80.05 8.35
C GLN A 59 10.48 -79.67 7.42
N VAL A 60 10.80 -80.49 6.42
CA VAL A 60 11.65 -80.10 5.31
C VAL A 60 10.78 -79.48 4.25
N VAL A 61 11.10 -78.22 3.94
CA VAL A 61 10.35 -77.35 2.99
C VAL A 61 10.94 -77.49 1.58
N GLN A 62 12.25 -77.56 1.49
CA GLN A 62 12.92 -77.72 0.20
C GLN A 62 14.19 -78.55 0.34
N GLY A 63 14.49 -79.37 -0.67
CA GLY A 63 15.62 -80.29 -0.69
C GLY A 63 15.18 -81.71 -0.45
N LEU A 64 16.10 -82.72 -0.60
CA LEU A 64 15.84 -84.13 -0.43
C LEU A 64 16.37 -84.57 0.95
N GLY A 65 15.48 -84.62 1.91
CA GLY A 65 15.78 -85.07 3.27
C GLY A 65 14.53 -85.30 4.10
N PHE A 66 14.72 -85.78 5.34
CA PHE A 66 13.62 -86.11 6.28
C PHE A 66 14.10 -85.81 7.71
N PHE A 67 13.17 -85.61 8.59
CA PHE A 67 13.38 -85.56 10.04
C PHE A 67 13.15 -86.87 10.70
N LEU A 68 14.00 -87.25 11.62
CA LEU A 68 13.74 -88.28 12.60
C LEU A 68 14.00 -87.73 13.99
N GLY A 69 12.94 -87.37 14.70
CA GLY A 69 13.00 -86.63 15.94
C GLY A 69 13.47 -85.16 15.66
N ASP A 70 14.47 -84.75 16.38
CA ASP A 70 15.11 -83.44 16.27
C ASP A 70 16.32 -83.42 15.31
N THR A 71 16.49 -84.50 14.57
CA THR A 71 17.63 -84.65 13.65
C THR A 71 17.16 -84.68 12.20
N VAL A 72 17.70 -83.86 11.36
CA VAL A 72 17.39 -83.88 9.93
C VAL A 72 18.50 -84.59 9.17
N TYR A 73 18.12 -85.45 8.28
CA TYR A 73 18.95 -86.28 7.40
C TYR A 73 18.83 -85.77 5.97
N SER A 74 19.94 -85.44 5.32
CA SER A 74 19.95 -85.08 3.93
C SER A 74 20.46 -86.15 2.99
N PHE A 75 19.74 -86.34 1.90
CA PHE A 75 20.19 -87.28 0.83
C PHE A 75 21.21 -86.60 -0.09
N ALA A 76 21.01 -85.32 -0.43
CA ALA A 76 21.91 -84.55 -1.27
C ALA A 76 21.59 -83.07 -1.17
N GLY A 77 22.65 -82.20 -1.12
CA GLY A 77 22.55 -80.74 -1.14
C GLY A 77 21.92 -80.14 0.10
N ASP A 78 21.74 -78.77 0.04
CA ASP A 78 21.19 -78.00 1.13
C ASP A 78 19.70 -78.34 1.37
N LEU A 79 19.32 -78.32 2.63
CA LEU A 79 17.92 -78.47 3.04
C LEU A 79 17.39 -77.16 3.62
N VAL A 80 16.24 -76.72 3.18
CA VAL A 80 15.50 -75.73 3.88
C VAL A 80 14.50 -76.35 4.79
N ILE A 81 14.62 -76.09 6.07
CA ILE A 81 13.72 -76.67 7.10
C ILE A 81 12.83 -75.51 7.65
N SER A 82 11.67 -75.91 8.11
CA SER A 82 10.74 -75.06 8.85
C SER A 82 10.34 -75.77 10.14
N ILE A 83 10.31 -74.96 11.21
CA ILE A 83 9.90 -75.52 12.53
C ILE A 83 8.79 -74.57 13.05
N SER A 84 7.72 -75.19 13.49
CA SER A 84 6.59 -74.49 14.11
C SER A 84 6.31 -75.08 15.49
N SER A 85 5.99 -74.27 16.45
CA SER A 85 5.55 -74.62 17.78
C SER A 85 4.37 -73.79 18.22
N PRO A 86 3.36 -74.29 18.87
CA PRO A 86 2.26 -73.47 19.37
C PRO A 86 2.77 -72.31 20.26
N GLY A 87 2.29 -71.08 19.98
CA GLY A 87 2.71 -69.91 20.70
C GLY A 87 4.03 -69.23 20.19
N PHE A 88 4.58 -69.73 19.12
CA PHE A 88 5.81 -69.22 18.51
C PHE A 88 5.63 -68.96 17.01
N LYS A 89 6.41 -68.06 16.48
CA LYS A 89 6.47 -67.76 15.03
C LYS A 89 7.18 -68.90 14.33
N ILE A 90 6.65 -69.35 13.19
CA ILE A 90 7.29 -70.38 12.36
C ILE A 90 8.68 -69.84 11.95
N ALA A 91 9.71 -70.58 12.28
CA ALA A 91 11.06 -70.30 11.89
C ALA A 91 11.54 -71.29 10.81
N GLY A 92 12.19 -70.72 9.79
CA GLY A 92 12.77 -71.56 8.72
C GLY A 92 14.24 -71.16 8.51
N THR A 93 15.08 -72.21 8.19
CA THR A 93 16.51 -71.93 7.91
C THR A 93 17.01 -72.95 6.88
N SER A 94 18.15 -72.62 6.25
CA SER A 94 18.85 -73.54 5.35
C SER A 94 19.94 -74.26 6.12
N ILE A 95 20.02 -75.60 6.00
CA ILE A 95 21.05 -76.45 6.60
C ILE A 95 21.92 -76.99 5.49
N ASP A 96 23.24 -76.71 5.56
CA ASP A 96 24.26 -77.35 4.72
C ASP A 96 24.69 -78.73 5.30
N PRO A 97 24.45 -79.83 4.62
CA PRO A 97 24.81 -81.14 5.11
C PRO A 97 26.30 -81.45 5.00
N ALA A 98 27.14 -80.55 4.53
CA ALA A 98 28.58 -80.80 4.43
C ALA A 98 29.31 -80.98 5.79
N HIS A 99 28.60 -80.75 6.88
CA HIS A 99 29.18 -80.81 8.25
C HIS A 99 28.33 -81.68 9.16
N PRO A 100 28.32 -83.00 8.96
CA PRO A 100 27.55 -83.94 9.80
C PRO A 100 27.99 -83.90 11.26
N GLY A 101 27.04 -84.01 12.19
CA GLY A 101 27.28 -84.03 13.62
C GLY A 101 27.32 -82.68 14.34
N LYS A 102 27.12 -81.57 13.63
CA LYS A 102 26.92 -80.28 14.28
C LYS A 102 25.49 -80.15 14.82
N VAL A 103 25.39 -79.45 15.98
CA VAL A 103 24.09 -79.03 16.50
C VAL A 103 23.78 -77.66 15.91
N PHE A 104 22.64 -77.57 15.30
CA PHE A 104 22.13 -76.29 14.75
C PHE A 104 21.11 -75.72 15.73
N HIS A 105 21.39 -74.52 16.27
CA HIS A 105 20.45 -73.85 17.17
C HIS A 105 19.51 -72.98 16.37
N LEU A 106 18.19 -73.16 16.54
CA LEU A 106 17.19 -72.33 15.93
C LEU A 106 16.34 -71.66 17.03
N GLU A 107 16.39 -70.33 17.04
CA GLU A 107 15.58 -69.54 17.95
C GLU A 107 14.19 -69.30 17.41
N LEU A 108 13.16 -69.73 18.18
CA LEU A 108 11.76 -69.40 17.87
C LEU A 108 11.31 -68.19 18.65
N LEU A 109 10.85 -67.17 17.91
CA LEU A 109 10.30 -65.95 18.50
C LEU A 109 8.89 -66.20 19.06
N GLU A 110 8.68 -65.79 20.28
CA GLU A 110 7.36 -65.91 20.92
C GLU A 110 6.29 -65.09 20.17
N LEU A 111 5.10 -65.63 20.06
CA LEU A 111 3.93 -64.90 19.58
C LEU A 111 3.32 -64.11 20.75
N PRO A 112 3.05 -62.80 20.57
CA PRO A 112 2.30 -62.08 21.59
C PRO A 112 0.90 -62.67 21.75
N GLY A 113 0.35 -62.54 22.94
CA GLY A 113 -1.08 -62.79 23.17
C GLY A 113 -1.86 -61.51 22.88
N ARG A 114 -3.14 -61.65 22.54
CA ARG A 114 -4.03 -60.52 22.23
C ARG A 114 -5.05 -60.33 23.35
N LEU A 115 -5.09 -59.10 23.91
CA LEU A 115 -6.07 -58.70 24.89
C LEU A 115 -7.15 -57.85 24.22
N VAL A 116 -8.41 -58.31 24.34
CA VAL A 116 -9.60 -57.58 23.88
C VAL A 116 -10.50 -57.35 25.09
N VAL A 117 -10.76 -56.04 25.40
CA VAL A 117 -11.63 -55.66 26.50
C VAL A 117 -12.80 -54.83 25.99
N ASP A 118 -13.99 -55.36 26.19
CA ASP A 118 -15.23 -54.64 25.91
C ASP A 118 -15.78 -54.09 27.25
N ILE A 119 -16.08 -52.79 27.29
CA ILE A 119 -16.69 -52.16 28.46
C ILE A 119 -18.15 -51.85 28.21
N SER A 120 -18.96 -51.92 29.26
CA SER A 120 -20.37 -51.54 29.25
C SER A 120 -20.62 -50.40 30.27
N GLY A 121 -21.54 -49.51 29.91
CA GLY A 121 -21.91 -48.36 30.69
C GLY A 121 -22.83 -47.44 29.87
N ASN A 122 -22.92 -46.17 30.21
CA ASN A 122 -23.65 -45.20 29.40
C ASN A 122 -22.83 -44.85 28.14
N ASP A 123 -23.27 -45.30 26.98
CA ASP A 123 -22.53 -45.32 25.69
C ASP A 123 -21.92 -43.96 25.29
N ASP A 124 -22.61 -42.85 25.58
CA ASP A 124 -22.15 -41.52 25.19
C ASP A 124 -20.84 -41.07 25.86
N ASN A 125 -20.41 -41.77 26.91
CA ASN A 125 -19.27 -41.36 27.75
C ASN A 125 -18.10 -42.36 27.72
N LEU A 126 -18.26 -43.54 27.10
CA LEU A 126 -17.25 -44.59 27.10
C LEU A 126 -15.98 -44.23 26.31
N SER A 127 -16.09 -43.43 25.26
CA SER A 127 -14.98 -43.00 24.42
C SER A 127 -13.88 -42.20 25.14
N GLN A 128 -14.13 -41.77 26.37
CA GLN A 128 -13.14 -41.05 27.20
C GLN A 128 -12.38 -41.95 28.17
N THR A 129 -12.54 -43.30 28.00
CA THR A 129 -11.85 -44.29 28.83
C THR A 129 -10.35 -44.26 28.52
N ILE A 130 -9.56 -44.19 29.57
CA ILE A 130 -8.10 -44.33 29.54
C ILE A 130 -7.74 -45.71 30.02
N TRP A 131 -7.06 -46.43 29.18
CA TRP A 131 -6.59 -47.78 29.47
C TRP A 131 -5.14 -47.72 29.94
N ARG A 132 -4.88 -48.33 31.12
CA ARG A 132 -3.51 -48.43 31.62
C ARG A 132 -3.21 -49.90 31.91
N ILE A 133 -2.04 -50.32 31.48
CA ILE A 133 -1.46 -51.61 31.80
C ILE A 133 -0.20 -51.40 32.63
N ASP A 134 -0.16 -51.97 33.81
CA ASP A 134 0.92 -51.77 34.79
C ASP A 134 1.26 -50.28 34.98
N SER A 135 0.20 -49.47 35.15
CA SER A 135 0.27 -48.00 35.34
C SER A 135 0.73 -47.18 34.13
N ARG A 136 0.91 -47.78 32.94
CA ARG A 136 1.27 -47.06 31.70
C ARG A 136 0.01 -46.86 30.83
N ASP A 137 -0.21 -45.65 30.36
CA ASP A 137 -1.29 -45.37 29.41
C ASP A 137 -1.00 -46.14 28.09
N VAL A 138 -1.96 -46.93 27.64
CA VAL A 138 -1.82 -47.76 26.42
C VAL A 138 -2.80 -47.38 25.34
N ASP A 139 -4.01 -46.90 25.71
CA ASP A 139 -5.03 -46.44 24.75
C ASP A 139 -6.05 -45.51 25.40
N ARG A 140 -6.82 -44.79 24.54
CA ARG A 140 -7.95 -43.97 24.91
C ARG A 140 -9.11 -44.19 23.97
N SER A 141 -9.97 -45.11 24.32
CA SER A 141 -11.07 -45.54 23.48
C SER A 141 -12.16 -46.23 24.31
N ASP A 142 -13.29 -46.54 23.67
CA ASP A 142 -14.39 -47.31 24.25
C ASP A 142 -14.15 -48.81 24.27
N LYS A 143 -13.03 -49.26 23.71
CA LYS A 143 -12.65 -50.68 23.64
C LYS A 143 -11.13 -50.77 23.58
N LEU A 144 -10.54 -51.70 24.33
CA LEU A 144 -9.13 -52.03 24.22
C LEU A 144 -8.90 -53.25 23.34
N ASP A 145 -7.98 -53.16 22.41
CA ASP A 145 -7.55 -54.27 21.56
C ASP A 145 -6.03 -54.12 21.34
N ILE A 146 -5.24 -54.91 22.08
CA ILE A 146 -3.79 -54.75 22.12
C ILE A 146 -3.08 -56.10 22.16
N GLU A 147 -1.93 -56.19 21.56
CA GLU A 147 -1.02 -57.33 21.67
C GLU A 147 -0.03 -57.09 22.81
N LEU A 148 0.17 -58.13 23.66
CA LEU A 148 1.04 -58.10 24.82
C LEU A 148 1.89 -59.36 24.87
N GLU A 149 3.07 -59.27 25.41
CA GLU A 149 3.88 -60.47 25.72
C GLU A 149 3.15 -61.35 26.74
N ALA A 150 3.46 -62.65 26.75
CA ALA A 150 2.88 -63.51 27.74
C ALA A 150 3.33 -63.12 29.16
N GLY A 151 2.38 -62.96 30.06
CA GLY A 151 2.68 -62.50 31.42
C GLY A 151 1.42 -62.13 32.20
N ARG A 152 1.63 -61.75 33.44
CA ARG A 152 0.58 -61.26 34.33
C ARG A 152 0.57 -59.76 34.35
N TYR A 153 -0.59 -59.11 34.07
CA TYR A 153 -0.77 -57.69 33.94
C TYR A 153 -1.87 -57.17 34.84
N THR A 154 -1.72 -55.91 35.28
CA THR A 154 -2.77 -55.19 35.95
C THR A 154 -3.36 -54.14 35.00
N LEU A 155 -4.63 -54.35 34.59
CA LEU A 155 -5.37 -53.45 33.74
C LEU A 155 -6.15 -52.46 34.63
N ASN A 156 -5.85 -51.19 34.52
CA ASN A 156 -6.58 -50.08 35.13
C ASN A 156 -7.44 -49.38 34.08
N ILE A 157 -8.73 -49.27 34.36
CA ILE A 157 -9.74 -48.67 33.51
C ILE A 157 -10.21 -47.37 34.19
N ASP A 158 -9.77 -46.24 33.63
CA ASP A 158 -10.10 -44.93 34.15
C ASP A 158 -10.99 -44.19 33.18
N ASN A 159 -12.09 -43.62 33.68
CA ASN A 159 -12.99 -42.80 32.91
C ASN A 159 -13.57 -41.70 33.80
N PRO A 160 -13.58 -40.42 33.39
CA PRO A 160 -14.06 -39.34 34.25
C PRO A 160 -15.46 -39.50 34.81
N PHE A 161 -16.32 -40.25 34.13
CA PHE A 161 -17.74 -40.39 34.44
C PHE A 161 -18.11 -41.67 35.19
N PHE A 162 -17.16 -42.59 35.31
CA PHE A 162 -17.34 -43.90 35.97
C PHE A 162 -16.34 -44.04 37.12
N GLN A 163 -16.64 -44.92 38.06
CA GLN A 163 -15.71 -45.32 39.10
C GLN A 163 -14.51 -46.07 38.50
N PRO A 164 -13.30 -45.84 38.94
CA PRO A 164 -12.12 -46.52 38.42
C PRO A 164 -12.23 -48.04 38.68
N LYS A 165 -11.78 -48.84 37.75
CA LYS A 165 -11.83 -50.31 37.82
C LYS A 165 -10.43 -50.85 37.56
N GLU A 166 -10.03 -51.78 38.43
CA GLU A 166 -8.78 -52.53 38.30
C GLU A 166 -9.09 -54.02 38.08
N VAL A 167 -8.36 -54.63 37.13
CA VAL A 167 -8.51 -56.04 36.80
C VAL A 167 -7.13 -56.66 36.60
N VAL A 168 -6.83 -57.74 37.32
CA VAL A 168 -5.60 -58.51 37.12
C VAL A 168 -5.89 -59.64 36.14
N LEU A 169 -5.08 -59.83 35.13
CA LEU A 169 -5.26 -60.83 34.08
C LEU A 169 -3.91 -61.46 33.67
N GLU A 170 -4.01 -62.62 33.03
CA GLU A 170 -2.88 -63.36 32.51
C GLU A 170 -3.00 -63.50 31.00
N ILE A 171 -1.96 -63.11 30.29
CA ILE A 171 -1.85 -63.19 28.83
C ILE A 171 -0.99 -64.40 28.49
N ARG A 172 -1.54 -65.26 27.61
CA ARG A 172 -0.84 -66.49 27.12
C ARG A 172 -0.39 -66.27 25.68
N ARG A 173 0.71 -66.94 25.35
CA ARG A 173 1.31 -66.83 24.01
C ARG A 173 0.35 -67.28 22.91
N GLY A 174 0.16 -66.39 21.91
CA GLY A 174 -0.67 -66.69 20.73
C GLY A 174 -2.16 -66.88 21.01
N GLU A 175 -2.63 -66.65 22.24
CA GLU A 175 -4.03 -66.73 22.60
C GLU A 175 -4.73 -65.41 22.68
N GLN A 176 -6.03 -65.37 22.41
CA GLN A 176 -6.85 -64.20 22.62
C GLN A 176 -7.57 -64.28 23.97
N THR A 177 -7.21 -63.27 24.85
CA THR A 177 -7.94 -63.09 26.11
C THR A 177 -9.03 -62.04 25.89
N ARG A 178 -10.29 -62.40 26.08
CA ARG A 178 -11.44 -61.48 25.97
C ARG A 178 -12.06 -61.26 27.35
N LEU A 179 -12.24 -59.94 27.68
CA LEU A 179 -12.82 -59.54 28.94
C LEU A 179 -14.00 -58.59 28.69
N LYS A 180 -15.06 -58.71 29.47
CA LYS A 180 -16.15 -57.76 29.53
C LYS A 180 -16.21 -57.16 30.92
N VAL A 181 -16.23 -55.80 30.98
CA VAL A 181 -16.19 -55.07 32.25
C VAL A 181 -17.34 -54.06 32.30
N ASP A 182 -18.19 -54.20 33.31
CA ASP A 182 -19.25 -53.25 33.59
C ASP A 182 -18.71 -52.13 34.46
N LEU A 183 -18.80 -50.86 33.95
CA LEU A 183 -18.39 -49.69 34.69
C LEU A 183 -19.55 -49.09 35.50
N LEU A 184 -19.32 -48.81 36.75
CA LEU A 184 -20.30 -48.19 37.64
C LEU A 184 -20.23 -46.65 37.50
N SER A 185 -21.34 -45.99 37.13
CA SER A 185 -21.39 -44.55 37.01
C SER A 185 -21.10 -43.84 38.35
N VAL A 186 -20.39 -42.72 38.29
CA VAL A 186 -20.28 -41.79 39.42
C VAL A 186 -21.66 -41.22 39.73
N LYS A 187 -22.06 -41.18 40.99
CA LYS A 187 -23.25 -40.47 41.43
C LYS A 187 -22.89 -39.07 41.87
N GLY A 188 -23.62 -38.07 41.42
CA GLY A 188 -23.36 -36.68 41.78
C GLY A 188 -24.64 -35.87 41.93
N ARG A 189 -24.47 -34.63 42.49
CA ARG A 189 -25.56 -33.71 42.78
C ARG A 189 -25.39 -32.40 42.00
N MET A 190 -26.48 -31.93 41.45
CA MET A 190 -26.55 -30.61 40.81
C MET A 190 -27.50 -29.65 41.61
N ASP A 191 -26.98 -28.47 41.98
CA ASP A 191 -27.76 -27.39 42.56
C ASP A 191 -27.78 -26.21 41.57
N ILE A 192 -28.94 -25.98 40.95
CA ILE A 192 -29.13 -24.96 39.93
C ILE A 192 -30.08 -23.89 40.43
N SER A 193 -29.59 -22.62 40.45
CA SER A 193 -30.39 -21.47 40.87
C SER A 193 -30.28 -20.34 39.87
N SER A 194 -31.30 -19.46 39.88
CA SER A 194 -31.26 -18.28 39.00
C SER A 194 -31.84 -17.05 39.71
N ARG A 195 -31.43 -15.89 39.23
CA ARG A 195 -32.03 -14.59 39.60
C ARG A 195 -32.47 -13.85 38.33
N PRO A 196 -33.79 -13.62 38.12
CA PRO A 196 -34.92 -14.06 38.94
C PRO A 196 -35.04 -15.59 39.02
N SER A 197 -35.70 -16.08 40.09
CA SER A 197 -36.03 -17.48 40.25
C SER A 197 -37.21 -17.89 39.35
N GLY A 198 -37.51 -19.20 39.26
CA GLY A 198 -38.65 -19.70 38.49
C GLY A 198 -38.32 -19.91 36.99
N ALA A 199 -37.04 -19.93 36.58
CA ALA A 199 -36.67 -20.30 35.24
C ALA A 199 -36.87 -21.80 35.01
N MET A 200 -37.47 -22.20 33.87
CA MET A 200 -37.61 -23.59 33.46
C MET A 200 -36.22 -24.15 33.16
N VAL A 201 -35.95 -25.30 33.77
CA VAL A 201 -34.67 -26.01 33.62
C VAL A 201 -34.86 -27.20 32.66
N PHE A 202 -34.12 -27.21 31.58
CA PHE A 202 -34.07 -28.34 30.65
C PHE A 202 -32.69 -28.97 30.71
N PHE A 203 -32.67 -30.31 30.81
CA PHE A 203 -31.47 -31.11 30.57
C PHE A 203 -31.68 -31.98 29.34
N ASN A 204 -30.74 -31.95 28.38
CA ASN A 204 -30.81 -32.74 27.14
C ASN A 204 -32.20 -32.63 26.49
N LYS A 205 -32.76 -31.39 26.42
CA LYS A 205 -34.09 -31.04 25.89
C LYS A 205 -35.30 -31.48 26.75
N LYS A 206 -35.13 -32.23 27.84
CA LYS A 206 -36.21 -32.63 28.73
C LYS A 206 -36.38 -31.61 29.83
N ASN A 207 -37.60 -31.10 30.04
CA ASN A 207 -37.96 -30.25 31.20
C ASN A 207 -37.91 -31.06 32.49
N ILE A 208 -37.15 -30.55 33.47
CA ILE A 208 -36.92 -31.25 34.74
C ILE A 208 -37.36 -30.44 35.97
N GLY A 209 -37.85 -29.19 35.79
CA GLY A 209 -38.36 -28.37 36.88
C GLY A 209 -38.10 -26.89 36.70
N LEU A 210 -38.17 -26.17 37.80
CA LEU A 210 -37.95 -24.69 37.89
C LEU A 210 -36.82 -24.40 38.87
N THR A 211 -36.07 -23.33 38.63
CA THR A 211 -35.04 -22.84 39.56
C THR A 211 -35.68 -22.21 40.81
N PRO A 212 -35.13 -22.40 42.05
CA PRO A 212 -33.98 -23.27 42.35
C PRO A 212 -34.32 -24.74 42.29
N LEU A 213 -33.44 -25.60 41.77
CA LEU A 213 -33.62 -27.00 41.57
C LEU A 213 -32.40 -27.79 42.07
N GLN A 214 -32.66 -28.85 42.84
CA GLN A 214 -31.66 -29.80 43.30
C GLN A 214 -32.00 -31.18 42.75
N LEU A 215 -31.04 -31.90 42.25
CA LEU A 215 -31.23 -33.25 41.67
C LEU A 215 -29.95 -34.09 41.72
N GLU A 216 -30.13 -35.36 41.82
CA GLU A 216 -29.05 -36.35 41.67
C GLU A 216 -29.02 -36.85 40.24
N LYS A 217 -27.82 -37.05 39.71
CA LYS A 217 -27.56 -37.52 38.36
C LYS A 217 -26.32 -38.41 38.31
N ASP A 218 -26.29 -39.28 37.33
CA ASP A 218 -25.15 -40.13 37.05
C ASP A 218 -24.01 -39.31 36.44
N GLY A 219 -22.78 -39.83 36.48
CA GLY A 219 -21.65 -39.27 35.77
C GLY A 219 -21.95 -39.10 34.29
N GLY A 220 -21.65 -37.92 33.75
CA GLY A 220 -21.96 -37.64 32.37
C GLY A 220 -21.99 -36.12 32.06
N ARG A 221 -22.25 -35.81 30.80
CA ARG A 221 -22.44 -34.45 30.30
C ARG A 221 -23.93 -34.15 30.11
N TYR A 222 -24.33 -32.96 30.57
CA TYR A 222 -25.72 -32.52 30.55
C TYR A 222 -25.80 -31.13 29.91
N ASN A 223 -26.49 -31.01 28.78
CA ASN A 223 -26.77 -29.74 28.14
C ASN A 223 -27.92 -29.08 28.91
N LEU A 224 -27.53 -28.12 29.75
CA LEU A 224 -28.46 -27.27 30.48
C LEU A 224 -29.00 -26.16 29.58
N ARG A 225 -30.30 -25.94 29.63
CA ARG A 225 -30.95 -24.75 29.05
C ARG A 225 -31.92 -24.18 30.10
N LEU A 226 -31.72 -22.88 30.42
CA LEU A 226 -32.62 -22.15 31.33
C LEU A 226 -33.47 -21.17 30.52
N VAL A 227 -34.76 -21.21 30.71
CA VAL A 227 -35.74 -20.39 29.99
C VAL A 227 -36.65 -19.68 30.99
N LEU A 228 -36.63 -18.32 30.94
CA LEU A 228 -37.59 -17.49 31.70
C LEU A 228 -38.20 -16.48 30.71
N LYS A 229 -39.52 -16.28 30.81
CA LYS A 229 -40.26 -15.35 29.95
C LYS A 229 -39.62 -13.96 29.96
N ASN A 230 -39.43 -13.39 28.77
CA ASN A 230 -38.82 -12.08 28.55
C ASN A 230 -37.33 -11.95 28.97
N HIS A 231 -36.67 -13.06 29.26
CA HIS A 231 -35.22 -13.09 29.53
C HIS A 231 -34.46 -13.83 28.44
N ILE A 232 -33.18 -13.54 28.36
CA ILE A 232 -32.27 -14.24 27.46
C ILE A 232 -32.06 -15.64 28.02
N GLU A 233 -32.28 -16.68 27.20
CA GLU A 233 -32.01 -18.05 27.61
C GLU A 233 -30.53 -18.28 27.84
N ILE A 234 -30.21 -19.13 28.80
CA ILE A 234 -28.83 -19.59 29.06
C ILE A 234 -28.72 -21.03 28.64
N ILE A 235 -27.65 -21.31 27.90
CA ILE A 235 -27.29 -22.66 27.47
C ILE A 235 -25.86 -22.92 27.92
N GLU A 236 -25.66 -24.01 28.69
CA GLU A 236 -24.37 -24.42 29.21
C GLU A 236 -24.29 -25.95 29.25
N THR A 237 -23.10 -26.51 29.09
CA THR A 237 -22.87 -27.93 29.30
C THR A 237 -22.26 -28.13 30.67
N LEU A 238 -22.97 -28.84 31.54
CA LEU A 238 -22.51 -29.23 32.88
C LEU A 238 -22.03 -30.68 32.84
N SER A 239 -21.08 -31.04 33.67
CA SER A 239 -20.58 -32.42 33.77
C SER A 239 -20.42 -32.81 35.22
N ILE A 240 -20.91 -34.02 35.53
CA ILE A 240 -20.64 -34.75 36.76
C ILE A 240 -19.51 -35.73 36.47
N THR A 241 -18.42 -35.57 37.20
CA THR A 241 -17.24 -36.42 37.06
C THR A 241 -16.76 -36.92 38.44
N GLN A 242 -15.84 -37.88 38.47
CA GLN A 242 -15.19 -38.30 39.72
C GLN A 242 -14.57 -37.12 40.47
N ALA A 243 -13.88 -36.20 39.77
CA ALA A 243 -13.25 -35.03 40.40
C ALA A 243 -14.24 -33.95 40.82
N ASN A 244 -15.45 -33.90 40.20
CA ASN A 244 -16.47 -32.94 40.44
C ASN A 244 -17.85 -33.60 40.55
N PRO A 245 -18.15 -34.30 41.66
CA PRO A 245 -19.46 -34.92 41.84
C PRO A 245 -20.56 -33.95 42.25
N GLU A 246 -20.18 -32.78 42.77
CA GLU A 246 -21.12 -31.72 43.12
C GLU A 246 -20.99 -30.49 42.22
N VAL A 247 -22.05 -30.16 41.49
CA VAL A 247 -22.11 -29.00 40.57
C VAL A 247 -23.10 -27.99 41.09
N ARG A 248 -22.62 -26.82 41.56
CA ARG A 248 -23.43 -25.70 41.99
C ARG A 248 -23.33 -24.56 41.01
N ARG A 249 -24.46 -24.07 40.47
CA ARG A 249 -24.53 -22.97 39.51
C ARG A 249 -25.59 -21.97 39.90
N HIS A 250 -25.20 -20.70 39.86
CA HIS A 250 -26.11 -19.57 40.06
C HIS A 250 -26.08 -18.67 38.83
N TYR A 251 -27.23 -18.51 38.17
CA TYR A 251 -27.35 -17.77 36.93
C TYR A 251 -28.07 -16.44 37.13
N LYS A 252 -27.48 -15.34 36.65
CA LYS A 252 -28.15 -14.05 36.50
C LYS A 252 -28.80 -13.99 35.13
N LEU A 253 -30.14 -14.00 35.08
CA LEU A 253 -30.88 -13.92 33.82
C LEU A 253 -31.08 -12.47 33.42
N GLU A 254 -30.68 -12.12 32.20
CA GLU A 254 -30.83 -10.78 31.65
C GLU A 254 -32.13 -10.67 30.86
N LEU A 255 -32.79 -9.49 30.99
CA LEU A 255 -33.98 -9.20 30.19
C LEU A 255 -33.67 -9.14 28.73
N GLN A 256 -34.59 -9.69 27.92
CA GLN A 256 -34.51 -9.56 26.46
C GLN A 256 -34.58 -8.08 26.09
N LYS A 257 -33.71 -7.68 25.14
CA LYS A 257 -33.75 -6.34 24.59
C LYS A 257 -35.01 -6.12 23.76
N GLY A 258 -35.56 -4.91 23.84
CA GLY A 258 -36.62 -4.49 22.94
C GLY A 258 -36.06 -4.18 21.56
N ARG A 259 -36.88 -4.37 20.54
CA ARG A 259 -36.54 -4.16 19.12
C ARG A 259 -37.26 -2.94 18.58
N ILE A 260 -36.53 -2.02 17.89
CA ILE A 260 -37.16 -0.89 17.20
C ILE A 260 -37.03 -1.04 15.70
N ARG A 261 -38.17 -0.94 14.99
CA ARG A 261 -38.23 -0.73 13.55
C ARG A 261 -38.37 0.77 13.28
N LEU A 262 -37.42 1.33 12.50
CA LEU A 262 -37.35 2.76 12.22
C LEU A 262 -37.87 3.09 10.83
N ASN A 263 -38.74 4.12 10.76
CA ASN A 263 -39.13 4.80 9.53
C ASN A 263 -38.62 6.23 9.60
N LEU A 264 -37.47 6.49 8.96
CA LEU A 264 -36.78 7.77 9.00
C LEU A 264 -36.99 8.55 7.70
N LYS A 265 -37.49 9.78 7.81
CA LYS A 265 -37.72 10.68 6.66
C LYS A 265 -37.09 12.05 6.93
N PRO A 266 -36.29 12.60 5.97
CA PRO A 266 -35.79 11.96 4.73
C PRO A 266 -34.72 10.91 5.05
N LYS A 267 -34.55 9.91 4.19
CA LYS A 267 -33.49 8.89 4.33
C LYS A 267 -32.09 9.50 4.28
N GLY A 268 -31.10 8.78 4.82
CA GLY A 268 -29.67 9.17 4.72
C GLY A 268 -29.21 10.19 5.77
N GLY A 269 -29.97 10.37 6.86
CA GLY A 269 -29.53 11.12 8.04
C GLY A 269 -28.75 10.26 9.04
N THR A 270 -28.28 10.85 10.10
CA THR A 270 -27.61 10.21 11.23
C THR A 270 -28.58 10.02 12.39
N LEU A 271 -28.67 8.78 12.87
CA LEU A 271 -29.42 8.46 14.09
C LEU A 271 -28.45 8.33 15.26
N LEU A 272 -28.77 9.00 16.34
CA LEU A 272 -28.10 8.85 17.64
C LEU A 272 -29.08 8.19 18.63
N VAL A 273 -28.58 7.19 19.35
CA VAL A 273 -29.30 6.58 20.50
C VAL A 273 -28.49 6.91 21.73
N ASN A 274 -29.07 7.66 22.64
CA ASN A 274 -28.39 8.16 23.84
C ASN A 274 -27.07 8.88 23.53
N GLY A 275 -27.05 9.67 22.44
CA GLY A 275 -25.87 10.39 21.95
C GLY A 275 -24.89 9.57 21.10
N ILE A 276 -25.03 8.27 21.00
CA ILE A 276 -24.13 7.37 20.25
C ILE A 276 -24.74 7.06 18.87
N ARG A 277 -23.93 7.19 17.81
CA ARG A 277 -24.36 6.86 16.44
C ARG A 277 -24.71 5.38 16.31
N ARG A 278 -25.89 5.10 15.76
CA ARG A 278 -26.39 3.75 15.49
C ARG A 278 -26.94 3.65 14.07
N ALA A 279 -26.90 2.44 13.51
CA ALA A 279 -27.45 2.12 12.20
C ALA A 279 -28.01 0.70 12.19
N GLY A 280 -28.97 0.40 11.32
CA GLY A 280 -29.57 -0.91 11.18
C GLY A 280 -30.60 -1.23 12.28
N LEU A 281 -30.71 -2.50 12.62
CA LEU A 281 -31.65 -2.98 13.66
C LEU A 281 -31.24 -2.48 15.04
N LEU A 282 -32.16 -1.83 15.75
CA LEU A 282 -31.93 -1.37 17.11
C LEU A 282 -32.47 -2.38 18.12
N LEU A 283 -31.56 -2.96 18.89
CA LEU A 283 -31.86 -3.75 20.10
C LEU A 283 -31.45 -2.91 21.31
N LEU A 284 -32.42 -2.49 22.08
CA LEU A 284 -32.21 -1.59 23.20
C LEU A 284 -32.63 -2.26 24.54
N ASP A 285 -31.99 -1.87 25.64
CA ASP A 285 -32.26 -2.44 26.92
C ASP A 285 -33.71 -2.13 27.33
N ALA A 286 -34.41 -3.15 27.79
CA ALA A 286 -35.80 -3.00 28.21
C ALA A 286 -35.93 -2.20 29.52
N THR A 287 -37.07 -1.60 29.71
CA THR A 287 -37.49 -0.87 30.94
C THR A 287 -36.80 0.47 31.22
N VAL A 288 -35.80 0.86 30.40
CA VAL A 288 -35.12 2.16 30.50
C VAL A 288 -35.57 3.12 29.39
N ASN A 289 -35.40 4.44 29.62
CA ASN A 289 -35.68 5.45 28.61
C ASN A 289 -34.50 5.59 27.66
N HIS A 290 -34.75 5.55 26.34
CA HIS A 290 -33.79 5.79 25.30
C HIS A 290 -34.13 7.06 24.54
N GLN A 291 -33.12 7.90 24.29
CA GLN A 291 -33.24 9.12 23.49
C GLN A 291 -32.84 8.82 22.06
N LEU A 292 -33.79 8.92 21.13
CA LEU A 292 -33.54 8.74 19.69
C LEU A 292 -33.48 10.13 19.05
N THR A 293 -32.30 10.56 18.65
CA THR A 293 -32.10 11.84 17.93
C THR A 293 -31.74 11.54 16.47
N TYR A 294 -32.63 11.95 15.58
CA TYR A 294 -32.35 11.86 14.12
C TYR A 294 -31.98 13.24 13.59
N MET A 295 -30.88 13.30 12.83
CA MET A 295 -30.40 14.55 12.25
C MET A 295 -29.90 14.35 10.83
N LYS A 296 -30.10 15.38 10.00
CA LYS A 296 -29.59 15.44 8.62
C LYS A 296 -29.27 16.88 8.27
N PRO A 297 -28.14 17.17 7.60
CA PRO A 297 -27.84 18.52 7.12
C PRO A 297 -28.99 19.11 6.30
N GLY A 298 -29.35 20.36 6.55
CA GLY A 298 -30.47 21.05 5.91
C GLY A 298 -31.84 20.80 6.54
N PHE A 299 -31.87 20.14 7.68
CA PHE A 299 -33.10 19.85 8.42
C PHE A 299 -32.90 20.13 9.92
N TYR A 300 -33.96 20.50 10.59
CA TYR A 300 -34.00 20.54 12.05
C TYR A 300 -33.92 19.12 12.60
N SER A 301 -33.05 18.89 13.59
CA SER A 301 -33.01 17.61 14.31
C SER A 301 -34.28 17.32 15.04
N ASN A 302 -34.68 16.05 15.16
CA ASN A 302 -35.84 15.61 15.93
C ASN A 302 -35.41 14.57 16.98
N THR A 303 -35.75 14.79 18.22
CA THR A 303 -35.44 13.90 19.33
C THR A 303 -36.74 13.36 19.96
N GLN A 304 -36.79 12.04 20.12
CA GLN A 304 -37.91 11.34 20.76
C GLN A 304 -37.38 10.44 21.87
N THR A 305 -38.11 10.36 22.98
CA THR A 305 -37.81 9.44 24.05
C THR A 305 -38.68 8.20 23.93
N VAL A 306 -38.05 7.03 24.01
CA VAL A 306 -38.70 5.73 23.85
C VAL A 306 -38.32 4.82 25.00
N LYS A 307 -39.35 4.14 25.55
CA LYS A 307 -39.18 3.06 26.52
C LYS A 307 -39.81 1.80 25.95
N LEU A 308 -39.15 0.67 26.12
CA LEU A 308 -39.54 -0.64 25.60
C LEU A 308 -39.76 -1.63 26.72
N ALA A 309 -40.76 -2.51 26.60
CA ALA A 309 -40.84 -3.70 27.42
C ALA A 309 -39.83 -4.77 26.95
N ALA A 310 -39.56 -5.76 27.80
CA ALA A 310 -38.66 -6.86 27.43
C ALA A 310 -39.24 -7.68 26.26
N GLY A 311 -38.49 -7.81 25.18
CA GLY A 311 -38.91 -8.52 23.97
C GLY A 311 -39.94 -7.73 23.11
N GLU A 312 -40.30 -6.48 23.44
CA GLU A 312 -41.24 -5.67 22.67
C GLU A 312 -40.63 -5.29 21.31
N GLU A 313 -41.43 -5.44 20.25
CA GLU A 313 -41.12 -4.87 18.95
C GLU A 313 -41.98 -3.63 18.69
N LYS A 314 -41.33 -2.46 18.49
CA LYS A 314 -41.97 -1.17 18.30
C LYS A 314 -41.58 -0.48 17.02
N GLN A 315 -42.55 0.02 16.28
CA GLN A 315 -42.32 0.82 15.09
C GLN A 315 -42.29 2.31 15.44
N ILE A 316 -41.24 3.04 15.06
CA ILE A 316 -41.04 4.46 15.30
C ILE A 316 -40.79 5.19 14.00
N SER A 317 -41.57 6.25 13.76
CA SER A 317 -41.41 7.14 12.63
C SER A 317 -40.86 8.49 13.09
N ILE A 318 -39.74 8.91 12.49
CA ILE A 318 -39.16 10.23 12.75
C ILE A 318 -39.07 10.98 11.41
N GLN A 319 -39.80 12.10 11.35
CA GLN A 319 -39.81 13.00 10.21
C GLN A 319 -39.11 14.30 10.55
N LEU A 320 -38.10 14.71 9.77
CA LEU A 320 -37.43 16.00 9.94
C LEU A 320 -38.12 17.09 9.11
N LYS A 321 -38.15 18.30 9.65
CA LYS A 321 -38.60 19.50 8.94
C LYS A 321 -37.41 20.17 8.24
N PRO A 322 -37.53 20.60 6.96
CA PRO A 322 -36.47 21.34 6.30
C PRO A 322 -36.09 22.60 7.08
N GLU A 323 -34.80 22.84 7.20
CA GLU A 323 -34.27 24.09 7.74
C GLU A 323 -33.88 24.99 6.57
N MET A 324 -34.59 26.12 6.40
CA MET A 324 -34.42 27.07 5.32
C MET A 324 -33.98 28.44 5.88
N GLY A 325 -33.01 29.06 5.21
CA GLY A 325 -32.58 30.41 5.54
C GLY A 325 -32.66 31.34 4.33
N ARG A 326 -32.96 32.61 4.57
CA ARG A 326 -33.09 33.65 3.54
C ARG A 326 -31.76 34.39 3.34
N ILE A 327 -31.29 34.51 2.11
CA ILE A 327 -30.08 35.24 1.77
C ILE A 327 -30.40 36.33 0.76
N LYS A 328 -29.94 37.56 1.08
CA LYS A 328 -29.90 38.69 0.16
C LYS A 328 -28.50 38.75 -0.47
N ILE A 329 -28.43 38.70 -1.79
CA ILE A 329 -27.17 38.61 -2.54
C ILE A 329 -27.00 39.87 -3.35
N PHE A 330 -25.87 40.55 -3.18
CA PHE A 330 -25.52 41.78 -3.86
C PHE A 330 -24.16 41.63 -4.55
N SER A 331 -24.00 42.28 -5.68
CA SER A 331 -22.68 42.49 -6.26
C SER A 331 -22.55 43.88 -6.86
N LEU A 332 -21.34 44.40 -6.86
CA LEU A 332 -20.99 45.66 -7.55
C LEU A 332 -19.84 45.37 -8.53
N PRO A 333 -20.03 45.56 -9.83
CA PRO A 333 -21.30 45.85 -10.50
C PRO A 333 -22.29 44.68 -10.45
N PRO A 334 -23.57 44.86 -10.84
CA PRO A 334 -24.52 43.76 -10.94
C PRO A 334 -24.00 42.66 -11.84
N ALA A 335 -24.17 41.41 -11.38
CA ALA A 335 -23.66 40.23 -12.04
C ALA A 335 -24.64 39.07 -11.99
N THR A 336 -24.52 38.13 -12.88
CA THR A 336 -25.30 36.87 -12.89
C THR A 336 -24.89 36.06 -11.67
N VAL A 337 -25.89 35.63 -10.88
CA VAL A 337 -25.71 34.83 -9.67
C VAL A 337 -26.06 33.39 -9.98
N ARG A 338 -25.10 32.47 -9.86
CA ARG A 338 -25.33 31.03 -9.91
C ARG A 338 -25.16 30.43 -8.52
N ILE A 339 -26.09 29.56 -8.12
CA ILE A 339 -26.07 28.87 -6.85
C ILE A 339 -26.08 27.37 -7.16
N ASP A 340 -25.03 26.66 -6.70
CA ASP A 340 -24.82 25.24 -7.00
C ASP A 340 -24.98 24.92 -8.49
N GLY A 341 -24.46 25.82 -9.36
CA GLY A 341 -24.50 25.72 -10.82
C GLY A 341 -25.81 26.17 -11.50
N LYS A 342 -26.90 26.45 -10.73
CA LYS A 342 -28.16 26.95 -11.27
C LYS A 342 -28.19 28.47 -11.33
N ASP A 343 -28.77 29.02 -12.39
CA ASP A 343 -28.92 30.45 -12.58
C ASP A 343 -30.08 31.00 -11.75
N PHE A 344 -29.82 32.08 -10.99
CA PHE A 344 -30.81 32.79 -10.17
C PHE A 344 -31.00 34.23 -10.61
N GLY A 345 -30.48 34.62 -11.79
CA GLY A 345 -30.60 35.93 -12.37
C GLY A 345 -29.53 36.94 -11.94
N GLN A 346 -29.81 38.20 -12.16
CA GLN A 346 -28.88 39.31 -11.84
C GLN A 346 -29.02 39.75 -10.39
N SER A 347 -27.87 40.06 -9.74
CA SER A 347 -27.87 40.73 -8.44
C SER A 347 -28.38 42.18 -8.56
N PRO A 348 -29.16 42.68 -7.57
CA PRO A 348 -29.48 42.06 -6.29
C PRO A 348 -30.59 41.02 -6.37
N VAL A 349 -30.42 39.85 -5.75
CA VAL A 349 -31.40 38.79 -5.69
C VAL A 349 -31.58 38.28 -4.25
N THR A 350 -32.82 37.89 -3.92
CA THR A 350 -33.11 37.28 -2.61
C THR A 350 -33.59 35.85 -2.81
N VAL A 351 -32.93 34.91 -2.12
CA VAL A 351 -33.19 33.49 -2.28
C VAL A 351 -33.44 32.81 -0.93
N ASN A 352 -34.23 31.73 -0.96
CA ASN A 352 -34.50 30.89 0.19
C ASN A 352 -33.78 29.54 -0.03
N LEU A 353 -32.78 29.24 0.76
CA LEU A 353 -31.89 28.07 0.58
C LEU A 353 -31.91 27.18 1.81
N SER A 354 -31.69 25.90 1.61
CA SER A 354 -31.54 24.93 2.70
C SER A 354 -30.31 25.25 3.58
N ALA A 355 -30.35 24.87 4.85
CA ALA A 355 -29.28 25.15 5.83
C ALA A 355 -28.05 24.23 5.64
N VAL A 356 -27.62 24.06 4.39
CA VAL A 356 -26.36 23.42 4.00
C VAL A 356 -25.43 24.45 3.36
N THR A 357 -24.20 24.07 3.11
CA THR A 357 -23.24 24.95 2.41
C THR A 357 -23.60 24.95 0.94
N HIS A 358 -23.79 26.18 0.38
CA HIS A 358 -24.03 26.43 -1.04
C HIS A 358 -22.86 27.18 -1.63
N GLU A 359 -22.49 26.83 -2.87
CA GLU A 359 -21.57 27.61 -3.67
C GLU A 359 -22.34 28.71 -4.41
N ILE A 360 -21.95 29.97 -4.20
CA ILE A 360 -22.51 31.11 -4.91
C ILE A 360 -21.43 31.71 -5.81
N ARG A 361 -21.65 31.66 -7.10
CA ARG A 361 -20.77 32.17 -8.14
C ARG A 361 -21.37 33.43 -8.77
N PHE A 362 -20.53 34.46 -8.88
CA PHE A 362 -20.83 35.72 -9.52
C PHE A 362 -20.11 35.79 -10.86
N GLU A 363 -20.82 36.03 -11.94
CA GLU A 363 -20.26 36.08 -13.30
C GLU A 363 -20.72 37.35 -14.02
N LYS A 364 -19.75 38.08 -14.61
CA LYS A 364 -19.99 39.24 -15.45
C LYS A 364 -18.95 39.31 -16.54
N SER A 365 -19.35 39.60 -17.78
CA SER A 365 -18.41 39.79 -18.89
C SER A 365 -17.41 40.93 -18.59
N GLY A 366 -16.10 40.69 -18.83
CA GLY A 366 -15.01 41.63 -18.53
C GLY A 366 -14.55 41.63 -17.06
N TYR A 367 -15.16 40.87 -16.18
CA TYR A 367 -14.83 40.78 -14.75
C TYR A 367 -14.38 39.37 -14.34
N ARG A 368 -13.51 39.32 -13.35
CA ARG A 368 -13.09 38.07 -12.71
C ARG A 368 -14.28 37.46 -11.96
N SER A 369 -14.63 36.22 -12.25
CA SER A 369 -15.64 35.48 -11.51
C SER A 369 -15.24 35.31 -10.05
N VAL A 370 -16.18 35.49 -9.14
CA VAL A 370 -15.99 35.32 -7.70
C VAL A 370 -16.88 34.20 -7.19
N VAL A 371 -16.30 33.28 -6.41
CA VAL A 371 -17.00 32.16 -5.78
C VAL A 371 -16.99 32.39 -4.27
N LYS A 372 -18.15 32.23 -3.63
CA LYS A 372 -18.30 32.28 -2.16
C LYS A 372 -19.08 31.08 -1.67
N GLN A 373 -18.64 30.52 -0.54
CA GLN A 373 -19.35 29.48 0.17
C GLN A 373 -20.21 30.11 1.26
N VAL A 374 -21.51 29.79 1.26
CA VAL A 374 -22.45 30.34 2.24
C VAL A 374 -23.30 29.23 2.79
N LYS A 375 -23.42 29.18 4.14
CA LYS A 375 -24.36 28.31 4.83
C LYS A 375 -25.46 29.17 5.44
N PRO A 376 -26.72 29.05 4.95
CA PRO A 376 -27.87 29.69 5.57
C PRO A 376 -28.14 29.10 6.96
N LYS A 377 -28.89 29.84 7.79
CA LYS A 377 -29.38 29.36 9.07
C LYS A 377 -30.87 29.55 9.15
N GLY A 378 -31.58 28.54 9.60
CA GLY A 378 -33.04 28.56 9.69
C GLY A 378 -33.58 29.75 10.47
N GLY A 379 -34.58 30.38 9.91
CA GLY A 379 -35.24 31.55 10.49
C GLY A 379 -34.41 32.84 10.54
N LYS A 380 -33.17 32.84 9.97
CA LYS A 380 -32.32 34.06 9.94
C LYS A 380 -32.14 34.57 8.51
N ASN A 381 -32.12 35.91 8.37
CA ASN A 381 -31.74 36.60 7.16
C ASN A 381 -30.22 36.81 7.15
N LYS A 382 -29.57 36.53 6.04
CA LYS A 382 -28.14 36.78 5.82
C LYS A 382 -27.96 37.66 4.60
N SER A 383 -26.98 38.56 4.60
CA SER A 383 -26.60 39.33 3.42
C SER A 383 -25.21 38.88 2.96
N LEU A 384 -25.05 38.76 1.66
CA LEU A 384 -23.79 38.49 0.99
C LEU A 384 -23.54 39.62 -0.02
N SER A 385 -22.46 40.36 0.14
CA SER A 385 -22.06 41.41 -0.79
C SER A 385 -20.68 41.13 -1.37
N VAL A 386 -20.51 41.34 -2.68
CA VAL A 386 -19.26 41.08 -3.39
C VAL A 386 -18.98 42.23 -4.33
N SER A 387 -17.74 42.75 -4.31
CA SER A 387 -17.22 43.67 -5.34
C SER A 387 -16.45 42.87 -6.36
N LEU A 388 -16.85 42.93 -7.62
CA LEU A 388 -16.14 42.27 -8.71
C LEU A 388 -15.06 43.19 -9.24
N LEU A 389 -13.92 42.67 -9.53
CA LEU A 389 -12.81 43.34 -10.16
C LEU A 389 -12.79 42.99 -11.65
N THR A 390 -12.44 43.97 -12.50
CA THR A 390 -12.09 43.60 -13.88
C THR A 390 -10.92 42.63 -13.88
N GLU A 391 -10.72 41.87 -14.96
CA GLU A 391 -9.59 40.94 -15.05
C GLU A 391 -8.25 41.68 -14.84
N TYR A 392 -8.12 42.87 -15.35
CA TYR A 392 -6.96 43.72 -15.12
C TYR A 392 -6.77 44.10 -13.64
N GLN A 393 -7.82 44.56 -12.97
CA GLN A 393 -7.75 44.94 -11.55
C GLN A 393 -7.44 43.70 -10.66
N ALA A 394 -8.02 42.58 -11.00
CA ALA A 394 -7.74 41.31 -10.27
C ALA A 394 -6.28 40.90 -10.41
N ARG A 395 -5.75 40.89 -11.62
CA ARG A 395 -4.34 40.58 -11.87
C ARG A 395 -3.42 41.57 -11.18
N LEU A 396 -3.74 42.86 -11.24
CA LEU A 396 -2.95 43.89 -10.58
C LEU A 396 -2.88 43.69 -9.04
N LYS A 397 -3.98 43.28 -8.44
CA LYS A 397 -4.05 43.04 -7.00
C LYS A 397 -3.32 41.75 -6.57
N GLU A 398 -3.32 40.74 -7.43
CA GLU A 398 -2.74 39.41 -7.19
C GLU A 398 -1.24 39.37 -7.56
N ALA A 399 -0.76 40.30 -8.38
CA ALA A 399 0.58 40.29 -8.95
C ALA A 399 1.67 40.38 -7.86
N PRO A 400 2.62 39.44 -7.81
CA PRO A 400 3.78 39.56 -6.93
C PRO A 400 4.69 40.70 -7.40
N LYS A 401 5.29 41.41 -6.44
CA LYS A 401 6.25 42.47 -6.76
C LYS A 401 7.48 41.96 -7.49
N GLU A 402 7.92 40.77 -7.14
CA GLU A 402 9.02 40.04 -7.76
C GLU A 402 8.67 38.54 -7.78
N TYR A 403 9.10 37.82 -8.80
CA TYR A 403 8.98 36.37 -8.88
C TYR A 403 10.12 35.79 -9.70
N THR A 404 10.34 34.49 -9.52
CA THR A 404 11.27 33.70 -10.32
C THR A 404 10.47 32.73 -11.20
N ASN A 405 10.69 32.79 -12.50
CA ASN A 405 10.01 31.91 -13.44
C ASN A 405 10.56 30.47 -13.44
N LYS A 406 9.95 29.58 -14.22
CA LYS A 406 10.34 28.15 -14.29
C LYS A 406 11.78 27.93 -14.80
N VAL A 407 12.35 28.90 -15.50
CA VAL A 407 13.71 28.83 -16.05
C VAL A 407 14.74 29.41 -15.07
N GLY A 408 14.30 30.01 -13.98
CA GLY A 408 15.17 30.61 -12.97
C GLY A 408 15.50 32.09 -13.26
N ILE A 409 14.70 32.76 -14.10
CA ILE A 409 14.84 34.20 -14.36
C ILE A 409 14.04 34.95 -13.30
N LYS A 410 14.68 35.85 -12.59
CA LYS A 410 14.05 36.73 -11.61
C LYS A 410 13.49 37.98 -12.32
N LEU A 411 12.22 38.28 -12.09
CA LEU A 411 11.51 39.43 -12.68
C LEU A 411 10.91 40.31 -11.60
N LYS A 412 10.83 41.58 -11.86
CA LYS A 412 10.24 42.61 -11.01
C LYS A 412 9.11 43.34 -11.73
N LEU A 413 8.02 43.59 -11.00
CA LEU A 413 6.85 44.32 -11.50
C LEU A 413 7.10 45.82 -11.43
N PHE A 414 6.81 46.52 -12.53
CA PHE A 414 6.79 47.95 -12.64
C PHE A 414 5.38 48.48 -12.90
N LEU A 415 4.88 49.25 -11.94
CA LEU A 415 3.58 49.92 -12.03
C LEU A 415 3.83 51.31 -12.60
N VAL A 416 3.69 51.44 -13.90
CA VAL A 416 4.00 52.68 -14.61
C VAL A 416 2.73 53.49 -14.80
N GLN A 417 2.80 54.77 -14.44
CA GLN A 417 1.70 55.74 -14.61
C GLN A 417 2.23 57.13 -14.98
N ASP A 418 3.49 57.21 -15.42
CA ASP A 418 4.14 58.49 -15.72
C ASP A 418 4.82 58.45 -17.09
N GLY A 419 5.25 59.60 -17.52
CA GLY A 419 5.94 59.82 -18.81
C GLY A 419 7.42 59.96 -18.69
N LEU A 420 8.08 59.80 -19.80
CA LEU A 420 9.51 60.06 -20.00
C LEU A 420 9.70 60.88 -21.26
N ILE A 421 10.65 61.81 -21.24
CA ILE A 421 11.19 62.41 -22.48
C ILE A 421 12.39 61.56 -22.88
N MET A 422 12.17 60.61 -23.81
CA MET A 422 13.27 59.85 -24.39
C MET A 422 14.24 60.72 -25.17
N GLY A 423 15.45 60.18 -25.36
CA GLY A 423 16.52 60.89 -26.08
C GLY A 423 17.15 62.00 -25.30
N ALA A 424 17.83 62.86 -25.97
CA ALA A 424 18.60 63.99 -25.37
C ALA A 424 18.49 65.26 -26.15
N PRO A 425 18.50 66.43 -25.48
CA PRO A 425 18.55 67.73 -26.17
C PRO A 425 19.91 67.86 -26.86
N ARG A 426 19.92 68.70 -27.96
CA ARG A 426 21.15 68.99 -28.72
C ARG A 426 22.26 69.64 -27.87
N SER A 427 21.90 70.29 -26.81
CA SER A 427 22.83 70.87 -25.85
C SER A 427 23.48 69.90 -24.89
N GLU A 428 23.01 68.67 -24.82
CA GLU A 428 23.58 67.66 -23.91
C GLU A 428 24.93 67.15 -24.41
N LYS A 429 25.95 67.25 -23.59
CA LYS A 429 27.31 66.82 -23.95
C LYS A 429 27.30 65.29 -24.30
N GLY A 430 27.79 64.99 -25.48
CA GLY A 430 27.84 63.63 -26.00
C GLY A 430 26.59 63.16 -26.77
N GLN A 431 25.56 64.04 -26.92
CA GLN A 431 24.37 63.75 -27.69
C GLN A 431 24.68 63.48 -29.16
N ARG A 432 24.00 62.45 -29.75
CA ARG A 432 24.11 62.12 -31.17
C ARG A 432 22.85 62.50 -31.93
N ALA A 433 22.96 62.70 -33.23
CA ALA A 433 21.88 63.14 -34.10
C ALA A 433 20.64 62.27 -34.10
N ASN A 434 20.79 60.94 -33.85
CA ASN A 434 19.72 59.96 -33.79
C ASN A 434 19.04 59.86 -32.43
N GLU A 435 19.45 60.60 -31.41
CA GLU A 435 18.85 60.62 -30.09
C GLU A 435 17.71 61.68 -30.03
N PHE A 436 16.68 61.46 -30.85
CA PHE A 436 15.56 62.38 -30.96
C PHE A 436 14.78 62.44 -29.62
N ARG A 437 14.39 63.63 -29.26
CA ARG A 437 13.47 63.80 -28.11
C ARG A 437 12.09 63.39 -28.49
N LYS A 438 11.54 62.43 -27.70
CA LYS A 438 10.20 61.83 -27.88
C LYS A 438 9.49 61.82 -26.54
N LYS A 439 8.31 62.44 -26.45
CA LYS A 439 7.44 62.29 -25.26
C LYS A 439 6.77 60.95 -25.30
N ILE A 440 6.96 60.12 -24.26
CA ILE A 440 6.29 58.84 -24.12
C ILE A 440 5.51 58.77 -22.82
N SER A 441 4.48 57.93 -22.80
CA SER A 441 3.69 57.60 -21.61
C SER A 441 3.58 56.10 -21.52
N LEU A 442 4.08 55.51 -20.42
CA LEU A 442 3.91 54.12 -20.12
C LEU A 442 2.71 53.95 -19.17
N THR A 443 1.75 53.16 -19.56
CA THR A 443 0.48 52.97 -18.83
C THR A 443 0.16 51.49 -18.56
N LYS A 444 0.89 50.60 -19.21
CA LYS A 444 0.75 49.16 -19.02
C LYS A 444 1.77 48.64 -17.99
N PRO A 445 1.34 48.13 -16.82
CA PRO A 445 2.27 47.47 -15.92
C PRO A 445 2.97 46.30 -16.61
N PHE A 446 4.26 46.20 -16.35
CA PHE A 446 5.07 45.13 -16.95
C PHE A 446 6.08 44.57 -15.96
N TYR A 447 6.50 43.35 -16.20
CA TYR A 447 7.64 42.74 -15.55
C TYR A 447 8.89 42.93 -16.41
N ALA A 448 10.02 43.16 -15.75
CA ALA A 448 11.34 43.15 -16.39
C ALA A 448 12.30 42.24 -15.60
N GLY A 449 13.18 41.57 -16.31
CA GLY A 449 14.24 40.75 -15.72
C GLY A 449 15.15 41.59 -14.83
N LEU A 450 15.49 41.12 -13.62
CA LEU A 450 16.43 41.79 -12.73
C LEU A 450 17.82 41.93 -13.34
N PHE A 451 18.21 41.00 -14.17
CA PHE A 451 19.51 40.86 -14.82
C PHE A 451 19.34 40.63 -16.31
N GLU A 452 20.44 40.77 -17.06
CA GLU A 452 20.52 40.26 -18.43
C GLU A 452 20.33 38.72 -18.41
N ILE A 453 19.90 38.13 -19.52
CA ILE A 453 19.78 36.69 -19.66
C ILE A 453 21.16 36.03 -19.61
N THR A 454 21.32 35.03 -18.75
CA THR A 454 22.60 34.34 -18.56
C THR A 454 22.78 33.17 -19.52
N ASN A 455 24.04 32.75 -19.68
CA ASN A 455 24.38 31.54 -20.46
C ASN A 455 23.63 30.31 -19.96
N SER A 456 23.53 30.11 -18.65
CA SER A 456 22.80 28.96 -18.10
C SER A 456 21.28 29.00 -18.38
N GLN A 457 20.69 30.17 -18.43
CA GLN A 457 19.29 30.37 -18.77
C GLN A 457 19.06 30.13 -20.26
N PHE A 458 19.90 30.73 -21.11
CA PHE A 458 19.81 30.58 -22.56
C PHE A 458 20.12 29.15 -23.04
N ALA A 459 21.04 28.43 -22.36
CA ALA A 459 21.38 27.04 -22.68
C ALA A 459 20.17 26.10 -22.61
N LYS A 460 19.16 26.39 -21.79
CA LYS A 460 17.92 25.62 -21.73
C LYS A 460 17.10 25.68 -23.03
N PHE A 461 17.28 26.76 -23.79
CA PHE A 461 16.67 26.95 -25.11
C PHE A 461 17.61 26.48 -26.23
N ASN A 462 18.85 26.96 -26.21
CA ASN A 462 19.86 26.66 -27.25
C ASN A 462 21.23 26.43 -26.62
N PRO A 463 21.60 25.21 -26.26
CA PRO A 463 22.87 24.91 -25.59
C PRO A 463 24.11 25.20 -26.48
N LYS A 464 23.94 25.18 -27.81
CA LYS A 464 25.06 25.43 -28.73
C LYS A 464 25.53 26.89 -28.77
N LYS A 465 24.68 27.83 -28.36
CA LYS A 465 24.97 29.28 -28.38
C LYS A 465 25.37 29.82 -27.00
N ALA A 466 25.17 29.08 -25.94
CA ALA A 466 25.52 29.49 -24.59
C ALA A 466 26.99 29.11 -24.32
N VAL A 467 27.89 30.07 -24.59
CA VAL A 467 29.33 29.85 -24.43
C VAL A 467 29.85 30.64 -23.22
N GLY A 468 30.60 29.99 -22.34
CA GLY A 468 31.20 30.63 -21.16
C GLY A 468 30.55 30.16 -19.85
N SER A 469 30.91 30.86 -18.73
CA SER A 469 30.38 30.52 -17.40
C SER A 469 28.87 30.76 -17.31
N GLY A 470 28.15 29.91 -16.56
CA GLY A 470 26.71 29.89 -16.48
C GLY A 470 26.05 31.19 -16.01
N ASN A 471 26.71 31.97 -15.18
CA ASN A 471 26.21 33.24 -14.65
C ASN A 471 26.69 34.51 -15.42
N MET A 472 27.44 34.30 -16.49
CA MET A 472 27.76 35.41 -17.42
C MET A 472 26.55 35.70 -18.31
N PRO A 473 26.32 36.99 -18.73
CA PRO A 473 25.28 37.25 -19.72
C PRO A 473 25.54 36.55 -21.02
N VAL A 474 24.50 36.06 -21.67
CA VAL A 474 24.61 35.50 -23.02
C VAL A 474 24.87 36.63 -24.02
N THR A 475 25.89 36.45 -24.86
CA THR A 475 26.28 37.44 -25.89
C THR A 475 26.33 36.77 -27.26
N SER A 476 26.62 37.51 -28.32
CA SER A 476 26.72 37.03 -29.70
C SER A 476 25.44 36.35 -30.21
N VAL A 477 24.31 36.63 -29.60
CA VAL A 477 22.98 36.21 -30.04
C VAL A 477 22.36 37.27 -30.95
N SER A 478 21.72 36.82 -32.03
CA SER A 478 20.94 37.71 -32.90
C SER A 478 19.65 38.14 -32.23
N TRP A 479 19.05 39.22 -32.69
CA TRP A 479 17.72 39.65 -32.23
C TRP A 479 16.65 38.58 -32.46
N GLN A 480 16.71 37.86 -33.59
CA GLN A 480 15.83 36.76 -33.91
C GLN A 480 15.93 35.60 -32.87
N GLU A 481 17.15 35.27 -32.45
CA GLU A 481 17.37 34.23 -31.41
C GLU A 481 16.87 34.71 -30.05
N ALA A 482 17.06 35.96 -29.68
CA ALA A 482 16.53 36.57 -28.45
C ALA A 482 14.99 36.56 -28.44
N ALA A 483 14.37 36.95 -29.56
CA ALA A 483 12.90 36.93 -29.72
C ALA A 483 12.35 35.49 -29.72
N ALA A 484 13.04 34.52 -30.33
CA ALA A 484 12.69 33.12 -30.29
C ALA A 484 12.78 32.55 -28.87
N PHE A 485 13.81 32.92 -28.10
CA PHE A 485 13.92 32.57 -26.68
C PHE A 485 12.71 33.09 -25.88
N CYS A 486 12.25 34.31 -26.11
CA CYS A 486 11.05 34.85 -25.44
C CYS A 486 9.81 34.05 -25.76
N ASN A 487 9.61 33.63 -27.01
CA ASN A 487 8.49 32.78 -27.41
C ASN A 487 8.57 31.37 -26.80
N TRP A 488 9.76 30.78 -26.81
CA TRP A 488 9.99 29.49 -26.16
C TRP A 488 9.67 29.57 -24.65
N LEU A 489 10.13 30.65 -24.00
CA LEU A 489 9.87 30.87 -22.58
C LEU A 489 8.36 31.04 -22.30
N SER A 490 7.65 31.77 -23.16
CA SER A 490 6.20 31.92 -23.09
C SER A 490 5.48 30.55 -23.17
N ALA A 491 5.92 29.71 -24.09
CA ALA A 491 5.38 28.35 -24.25
C ALA A 491 5.61 27.48 -23.00
N THR A 492 6.79 27.56 -22.33
CA THR A 492 7.09 26.81 -21.11
C THR A 492 6.15 27.17 -19.94
N GLU A 493 5.57 28.36 -19.96
CA GLU A 493 4.67 28.90 -18.93
C GLU A 493 3.21 28.98 -19.38
N ASN A 494 2.89 28.43 -20.54
CA ASN A 494 1.54 28.46 -21.14
C ASN A 494 1.01 29.87 -21.38
N LEU A 495 1.89 30.83 -21.65
CA LEU A 495 1.55 32.20 -22.06
C LEU A 495 1.42 32.28 -23.58
N ARG A 496 0.56 33.18 -24.07
CA ARG A 496 0.44 33.40 -25.51
C ARG A 496 1.71 34.13 -26.01
N PRO A 497 2.41 33.59 -27.04
CA PRO A 497 3.62 34.20 -27.56
C PRO A 497 3.39 35.65 -27.99
N PHE A 498 4.37 36.52 -27.73
CA PHE A 498 4.33 37.90 -28.17
C PHE A 498 4.72 38.04 -29.64
N TYR A 499 5.76 37.30 -30.10
CA TYR A 499 6.24 37.39 -31.48
C TYR A 499 5.50 36.36 -32.36
N LYS A 500 5.05 36.83 -33.54
CA LYS A 500 4.52 35.99 -34.62
C LYS A 500 5.67 35.46 -35.45
N THR A 501 5.68 34.17 -35.71
CA THR A 501 6.77 33.53 -36.44
C THR A 501 6.25 32.74 -37.65
N VAL A 502 7.02 32.79 -38.74
CA VAL A 502 6.84 31.94 -39.92
C VAL A 502 8.15 31.27 -40.25
N LYS A 503 8.17 29.95 -40.32
CA LYS A 503 9.37 29.12 -40.54
C LYS A 503 10.55 29.53 -39.58
N GLY A 504 10.22 29.79 -38.30
CA GLY A 504 11.18 30.13 -37.27
C GLY A 504 11.67 31.59 -37.29
N GLN A 505 11.25 32.39 -38.27
CA GLN A 505 11.59 33.82 -38.35
C GLN A 505 10.45 34.69 -37.80
N VAL A 506 10.80 35.69 -37.00
CA VAL A 506 9.82 36.67 -36.51
C VAL A 506 9.35 37.54 -37.67
N THR A 507 8.05 37.58 -37.89
CA THR A 507 7.42 38.37 -38.97
C THR A 507 6.51 39.46 -38.45
N GLY A 508 6.34 39.58 -37.13
CA GLY A 508 5.50 40.56 -36.47
C GLY A 508 5.31 40.23 -35.01
N PHE A 509 4.43 40.94 -34.35
CA PHE A 509 4.11 40.74 -32.94
C PHE A 509 2.64 40.98 -32.62
N ASP A 510 2.21 40.60 -31.45
CA ASP A 510 0.87 40.88 -30.91
C ASP A 510 1.00 41.62 -29.56
N PRO A 511 0.69 42.93 -29.52
CA PRO A 511 0.80 43.74 -28.31
C PRO A 511 -0.26 43.45 -27.25
N HIS A 512 -1.19 42.53 -27.56
CA HIS A 512 -2.30 42.09 -26.69
C HIS A 512 -2.06 40.73 -26.05
N THR A 513 -0.80 40.34 -25.85
CA THR A 513 -0.40 39.14 -25.13
C THR A 513 0.32 39.44 -23.85
N ASP A 514 0.34 38.50 -22.95
CA ASP A 514 1.13 38.48 -21.73
C ASP A 514 2.41 37.60 -21.86
N GLY A 515 2.76 37.21 -23.08
CA GLY A 515 3.98 36.47 -23.37
C GLY A 515 5.25 37.32 -23.19
N TYR A 516 6.35 36.59 -22.96
CA TYR A 516 7.68 37.22 -22.84
C TYR A 516 8.11 37.87 -24.13
N ARG A 517 8.82 38.98 -24.00
CA ARG A 517 9.38 39.77 -25.09
C ARG A 517 10.63 40.52 -24.64
N LEU A 518 11.36 41.09 -25.58
CA LEU A 518 12.36 42.09 -25.30
C LEU A 518 11.67 43.34 -24.78
N LEU A 519 12.35 44.12 -23.94
CA LEU A 519 11.86 45.43 -23.52
C LEU A 519 11.76 46.36 -24.72
N SER A 520 10.76 47.24 -24.72
CA SER A 520 10.79 48.34 -25.69
C SER A 520 11.87 49.38 -25.35
N GLU A 521 12.34 50.12 -26.34
CA GLU A 521 13.31 51.19 -26.13
C GLU A 521 12.83 52.19 -25.06
N GLY A 522 11.53 52.51 -25.08
CA GLY A 522 10.89 53.39 -24.11
C GLY A 522 10.86 52.82 -22.69
N GLU A 523 10.55 51.55 -22.53
CA GLU A 523 10.56 50.86 -21.24
C GLU A 523 11.97 50.78 -20.66
N TRP A 524 12.95 50.40 -21.46
CA TRP A 524 14.35 50.31 -21.06
C TRP A 524 14.89 51.69 -20.60
N GLU A 525 14.67 52.74 -21.41
CA GLU A 525 15.15 54.09 -21.07
C GLU A 525 14.41 54.67 -19.84
N TRP A 526 13.13 54.34 -19.66
CA TRP A 526 12.38 54.71 -18.46
C TRP A 526 12.96 54.02 -17.21
N LEU A 527 13.26 52.71 -17.31
CA LEU A 527 13.91 51.95 -16.22
C LEU A 527 15.26 52.55 -15.83
N ALA A 528 16.08 52.90 -16.82
CA ALA A 528 17.42 53.42 -16.62
C ALA A 528 17.44 54.87 -16.06
N ARG A 529 16.50 55.70 -16.47
CA ARG A 529 16.56 57.17 -16.21
C ARG A 529 15.50 57.69 -15.24
N LYS A 530 14.39 57.02 -15.05
CA LYS A 530 13.22 57.56 -14.30
C LYS A 530 12.75 56.63 -13.17
N SER A 531 12.75 55.31 -13.37
CA SER A 531 12.24 54.36 -12.37
C SER A 531 12.98 54.51 -11.04
N GLY A 532 12.20 54.62 -9.94
CA GLY A 532 12.75 54.79 -8.60
C GLY A 532 13.41 56.15 -8.32
N LYS A 533 13.26 57.14 -9.24
CA LYS A 533 13.87 58.46 -9.14
C LYS A 533 12.81 59.56 -9.14
N ALA A 534 13.01 60.60 -8.35
CA ALA A 534 12.10 61.74 -8.29
C ALA A 534 12.02 62.47 -9.64
N ARG A 535 13.14 62.61 -10.36
CA ARG A 535 13.22 63.20 -11.67
C ARG A 535 14.04 62.37 -12.62
N GLN A 536 13.81 62.54 -13.92
CA GLN A 536 14.58 61.90 -14.98
C GLN A 536 16.04 62.33 -14.89
N THR A 537 16.99 61.45 -15.01
CA THR A 537 18.42 61.62 -14.93
C THR A 537 19.10 61.45 -16.28
N ARG A 538 20.33 61.99 -16.41
CA ARG A 538 21.18 61.85 -17.60
C ARG A 538 21.77 60.42 -17.71
N PHE A 539 22.26 59.91 -16.59
CA PHE A 539 22.84 58.57 -16.48
C PHE A 539 21.99 57.71 -15.56
N THR A 540 22.25 56.43 -15.51
CA THR A 540 21.60 55.48 -14.61
C THR A 540 21.82 55.85 -13.14
N TRP A 541 23.03 56.34 -12.80
CA TRP A 541 23.43 56.74 -11.44
C TRP A 541 23.08 58.18 -11.07
N GLY A 542 22.61 59.00 -12.01
CA GLY A 542 22.27 60.40 -11.73
C GLY A 542 22.63 61.31 -12.85
N ASN A 543 23.05 62.60 -12.49
CA ASN A 543 23.45 63.64 -13.47
C ASN A 543 24.95 63.92 -13.49
N ASP A 544 25.67 63.31 -12.53
CA ASP A 544 27.12 63.49 -12.47
C ASP A 544 27.82 62.68 -13.58
N THR A 545 28.87 63.23 -14.14
CA THR A 545 29.70 62.59 -15.16
C THR A 545 30.68 61.56 -14.55
N VAL A 546 30.94 61.64 -13.24
CA VAL A 546 31.78 60.67 -12.50
C VAL A 546 30.94 59.43 -12.18
N ILE A 547 31.44 58.28 -12.53
CA ILE A 547 30.79 57.00 -12.21
C ILE A 547 31.10 56.69 -10.75
N PRO A 548 30.08 56.49 -9.89
CA PRO A 548 30.33 56.04 -8.51
C PRO A 548 30.96 54.64 -8.48
N PRO A 549 31.73 54.33 -7.45
CA PRO A 549 32.30 53.00 -7.29
C PRO A 549 31.22 51.90 -7.35
N LYS A 550 31.55 50.72 -7.87
CA LYS A 550 30.65 49.55 -7.98
C LYS A 550 29.35 49.81 -8.75
N THR A 551 29.32 50.75 -9.67
CA THR A 551 28.12 51.13 -10.41
C THR A 551 27.99 50.41 -11.74
N ALA A 552 29.08 50.23 -12.49
CA ALA A 552 29.01 49.72 -13.86
C ALA A 552 30.29 49.02 -14.28
N ASN A 553 30.13 47.98 -15.12
CA ASN A 553 31.22 47.41 -15.91
C ASN A 553 31.31 48.17 -17.24
N VAL A 554 32.34 48.96 -17.43
CA VAL A 554 32.57 49.78 -18.62
C VAL A 554 34.05 49.74 -19.01
N ALA A 555 34.42 50.37 -20.12
CA ALA A 555 35.84 50.51 -20.45
C ALA A 555 36.50 51.41 -19.41
N ASP A 556 37.22 50.83 -18.47
CA ASP A 556 37.89 51.44 -17.32
C ASP A 556 39.42 51.44 -17.49
N GLU A 557 40.16 51.79 -16.44
CA GLU A 557 41.62 51.78 -16.44
C GLU A 557 42.22 50.40 -16.78
N SER A 558 41.54 49.29 -16.45
CA SER A 558 42.02 47.92 -16.74
C SER A 558 42.01 47.58 -18.24
N THR A 559 41.22 48.27 -19.02
CA THR A 559 41.09 48.11 -20.47
C THR A 559 42.01 49.06 -21.26
N ARG A 560 42.88 49.82 -20.57
CA ARG A 560 43.87 50.69 -21.21
C ARG A 560 44.74 49.90 -22.17
N GLY A 561 44.81 50.37 -23.43
CA GLY A 561 45.53 49.73 -24.51
C GLY A 561 44.74 48.63 -25.23
N GLN A 562 43.60 48.19 -24.71
CA GLN A 562 42.70 47.24 -25.37
C GLN A 562 41.58 47.96 -26.16
N VAL A 563 41.13 49.11 -25.66
CA VAL A 563 40.10 49.92 -26.29
C VAL A 563 40.62 51.31 -26.60
N LYS A 564 40.01 51.97 -27.58
CA LYS A 564 40.39 53.30 -27.99
C LYS A 564 40.09 54.39 -26.93
N PHE A 565 39.00 54.25 -26.19
CA PHE A 565 38.54 55.17 -25.17
C PHE A 565 38.15 54.40 -23.91
N PHE A 566 38.61 54.87 -22.77
CA PHE A 566 38.29 54.35 -21.45
C PHE A 566 37.99 55.42 -20.46
N VAL A 567 37.31 55.12 -19.35
CA VAL A 567 37.00 56.08 -18.28
C VAL A 567 38.21 56.19 -17.34
N PRO A 568 38.86 57.30 -17.28
CA PRO A 568 40.02 57.48 -16.40
C PRO A 568 39.60 57.53 -14.92
N ASN A 569 40.48 57.06 -14.03
CA ASN A 569 40.26 56.99 -12.58
C ASN A 569 39.06 56.19 -12.14
N TYR A 570 38.62 55.21 -12.96
CA TYR A 570 37.60 54.27 -12.62
C TYR A 570 38.18 52.88 -12.82
N ILE A 571 37.90 51.99 -11.85
CA ILE A 571 38.31 50.54 -11.89
C ILE A 571 37.12 49.73 -11.43
N ASP A 572 36.57 48.94 -12.30
CA ASP A 572 35.40 48.10 -12.02
C ASP A 572 35.76 46.65 -11.64
N GLY A 573 37.01 46.22 -11.93
CA GLY A 573 37.55 44.92 -11.61
C GLY A 573 37.37 43.84 -12.69
N TYR A 574 36.83 44.21 -13.86
CA TYR A 574 36.57 43.29 -14.96
C TYR A 574 37.12 43.81 -16.30
N PRO A 575 38.15 43.21 -16.87
CA PRO A 575 38.68 43.60 -18.18
C PRO A 575 37.81 43.15 -19.37
N GLY A 576 36.65 42.59 -19.13
CA GLY A 576 35.67 42.10 -20.09
C GLY A 576 34.29 41.99 -19.47
N VAL A 577 33.46 41.09 -19.96
CA VAL A 577 32.12 40.83 -19.42
C VAL A 577 32.22 40.36 -17.98
N ALA A 578 31.39 40.87 -17.07
CA ALA A 578 31.26 40.46 -15.68
C ALA A 578 30.06 39.49 -15.50
N PRO A 579 30.06 38.61 -14.46
CA PRO A 579 28.86 37.89 -14.05
C PRO A 579 27.71 38.87 -13.77
N VAL A 580 26.50 38.52 -14.16
CA VAL A 580 25.32 39.38 -13.91
C VAL A 580 25.15 39.66 -12.40
N GLY A 581 24.80 40.90 -12.07
CA GLY A 581 24.65 41.36 -10.68
C GLY A 581 25.94 41.55 -9.91
N SER A 582 27.08 41.72 -10.59
CA SER A 582 28.37 42.03 -9.95
C SER A 582 28.41 43.43 -9.38
N PHE A 583 27.53 44.32 -9.81
CA PHE A 583 27.48 45.73 -9.43
C PHE A 583 26.26 46.04 -8.55
N ASP A 584 26.26 47.22 -7.95
CA ASP A 584 25.22 47.63 -7.03
C ASP A 584 23.86 47.74 -7.75
N LYS A 585 22.82 47.43 -7.02
CA LYS A 585 21.42 47.55 -7.45
C LYS A 585 21.08 49.00 -7.72
N GLU A 586 20.54 49.27 -8.90
CA GLU A 586 20.15 50.63 -9.28
C GLU A 586 18.81 51.07 -8.64
N SER A 587 18.49 52.36 -8.78
CA SER A 587 17.24 52.96 -8.25
C SER A 587 15.98 52.26 -8.74
N SER A 588 15.99 51.73 -9.96
CA SER A 588 14.91 50.90 -10.52
C SER A 588 14.74 49.58 -9.75
N GLY A 589 15.78 49.12 -9.06
CA GLY A 589 15.90 47.83 -8.45
C GLY A 589 16.39 46.72 -9.40
N LEU A 590 16.83 47.13 -10.59
CA LEU A 590 17.50 46.23 -11.56
C LEU A 590 19.02 46.29 -11.36
N TYR A 591 19.75 45.44 -12.05
CA TYR A 591 21.20 45.36 -12.05
C TYR A 591 21.73 45.56 -13.48
N ASP A 592 22.97 46.03 -13.59
CA ASP A 592 23.77 46.07 -14.81
C ASP A 592 23.23 46.96 -15.94
N MET A 593 22.23 47.83 -15.64
CA MET A 593 21.67 48.77 -16.63
C MET A 593 22.68 49.88 -17.05
N ALA A 594 23.75 50.04 -16.27
CA ALA A 594 24.77 51.07 -16.46
C ALA A 594 25.95 50.59 -17.33
N GLY A 595 26.10 49.29 -17.59
CA GLY A 595 27.24 48.71 -18.29
C GLY A 595 27.10 47.22 -18.53
N ASN A 596 28.18 46.45 -18.48
CA ASN A 596 28.33 45.02 -18.70
C ASN A 596 28.10 44.62 -20.16
N VAL A 597 26.87 44.43 -20.59
CA VAL A 597 26.56 44.22 -22.01
C VAL A 597 25.46 45.16 -22.46
N SER A 598 25.54 45.66 -23.70
CA SER A 598 24.42 46.34 -24.33
C SER A 598 23.27 45.35 -24.54
N GLU A 599 22.04 45.85 -24.63
CA GLU A 599 20.86 45.01 -24.66
C GLU A 599 20.03 45.23 -25.93
N TRP A 600 19.61 44.13 -26.56
CA TRP A 600 18.62 44.14 -27.64
C TRP A 600 17.27 44.68 -27.14
N MET A 601 16.69 45.68 -27.87
CA MET A 601 15.32 46.13 -27.66
C MET A 601 14.37 45.49 -28.65
N HIS A 602 13.07 45.50 -28.29
CA HIS A 602 12.03 45.09 -29.20
C HIS A 602 11.97 45.89 -30.48
N ASP A 603 12.23 47.21 -30.36
CA ASP A 603 11.96 48.21 -31.39
C ASP A 603 12.88 48.05 -32.59
N VAL A 604 12.31 48.26 -33.79
CA VAL A 604 13.07 48.47 -35.01
C VAL A 604 13.79 49.79 -34.93
N TYR A 605 15.04 49.82 -35.33
CA TYR A 605 15.83 51.06 -35.38
C TYR A 605 15.39 51.98 -36.52
N SER A 606 15.06 53.21 -36.17
CA SER A 606 14.71 54.26 -37.13
C SER A 606 15.50 55.55 -36.85
N ILE A 607 15.91 56.19 -37.92
CA ILE A 607 16.53 57.52 -37.90
C ILE A 607 15.55 58.62 -38.30
N ILE A 608 14.28 58.31 -38.45
CA ILE A 608 13.22 59.25 -38.76
C ILE A 608 12.85 60.01 -37.48
N PRO A 609 12.94 61.35 -37.44
CA PRO A 609 12.51 62.09 -36.29
C PRO A 609 11.04 61.90 -35.97
N PRO A 610 10.67 61.78 -34.69
CA PRO A 610 9.27 61.70 -34.30
C PRO A 610 8.56 63.06 -34.60
N LEU A 611 7.27 62.98 -34.78
CA LEU A 611 6.45 64.18 -34.88
C LEU A 611 6.49 64.93 -33.53
N GLU A 612 6.70 66.23 -33.63
CA GLU A 612 6.73 67.09 -32.46
C GLU A 612 5.41 67.14 -31.71
N ASP A 613 5.47 67.22 -30.38
CA ASP A 613 4.35 67.30 -29.45
C ASP A 613 3.39 66.09 -29.36
N ILE A 614 3.65 64.99 -30.05
CA ILE A 614 2.86 63.78 -29.92
C ILE A 614 3.39 62.93 -28.73
N ILE A 615 2.48 62.62 -27.78
CA ILE A 615 2.74 61.68 -26.71
C ILE A 615 2.49 60.25 -27.22
N SER A 616 3.54 59.47 -27.38
CA SER A 616 3.43 58.06 -27.77
C SER A 616 3.11 57.20 -26.54
N ARG A 617 1.95 56.53 -26.52
CA ARG A 617 1.53 55.63 -25.42
C ARG A 617 2.09 54.24 -25.66
N ASN A 618 2.81 53.67 -24.69
CA ASN A 618 3.39 52.36 -24.72
C ASN A 618 4.03 52.04 -26.08
N PRO A 619 4.98 52.83 -26.59
CA PRO A 619 5.51 52.66 -27.94
C PRO A 619 6.27 51.32 -28.06
N LEU A 620 6.10 50.67 -29.20
CA LEU A 620 6.76 49.40 -29.57
C LEU A 620 7.57 49.52 -30.85
N GLY A 621 7.93 50.79 -31.26
CA GLY A 621 8.70 51.06 -32.47
C GLY A 621 7.90 50.80 -33.75
N GLU A 622 8.63 50.77 -34.86
CA GLU A 622 8.08 50.47 -36.18
C GLU A 622 7.83 48.97 -36.32
N PRO A 623 6.80 48.53 -37.05
CA PRO A 623 6.42 47.14 -37.15
C PRO A 623 7.37 46.27 -38.00
N ARG A 624 8.23 46.90 -38.83
CA ARG A 624 9.14 46.20 -39.75
C ARG A 624 10.43 46.98 -39.93
N GLY A 625 11.56 46.25 -40.07
CA GLY A 625 12.88 46.79 -40.37
C GLY A 625 13.96 45.72 -40.27
N TYR A 626 15.16 46.05 -40.70
CA TYR A 626 16.30 45.12 -40.73
C TYR A 626 17.20 45.21 -39.51
N ALA A 627 17.24 46.35 -38.86
CA ALA A 627 18.03 46.60 -37.68
C ALA A 627 17.14 46.89 -36.48
N HIS A 628 17.52 46.41 -35.33
CA HIS A 628 16.83 46.68 -34.06
C HIS A 628 17.63 47.58 -33.16
N VAL A 629 16.93 48.28 -32.30
CA VAL A 629 17.53 49.18 -31.33
C VAL A 629 18.37 48.39 -30.33
N VAL A 630 19.55 48.92 -30.03
CA VAL A 630 20.43 48.47 -28.95
C VAL A 630 20.60 49.62 -27.98
N LYS A 631 20.43 49.33 -26.69
CA LYS A 631 20.55 50.29 -25.57
C LYS A 631 21.58 49.80 -24.56
N GLY A 632 22.01 50.75 -23.74
CA GLY A 632 22.94 50.50 -22.64
C GLY A 632 24.42 50.58 -23.04
N ALA A 633 25.24 51.03 -22.11
CA ALA A 633 26.69 50.87 -22.19
C ALA A 633 27.07 49.38 -22.04
N ASN A 634 28.30 49.06 -22.40
CA ASN A 634 28.88 47.76 -22.21
C ASN A 634 30.33 47.86 -21.72
N TRP A 635 31.02 46.80 -21.47
CA TRP A 635 32.39 46.72 -20.97
C TRP A 635 33.42 47.42 -21.89
N ARG A 636 33.05 47.77 -23.13
CA ARG A 636 33.87 48.53 -24.09
C ARG A 636 33.50 50.00 -24.17
N SER A 637 32.50 50.46 -23.43
CA SER A 637 31.98 51.82 -23.46
C SER A 637 32.82 52.75 -22.58
N GLY A 638 33.66 53.59 -23.17
CA GLY A 638 34.55 54.52 -22.45
C GLY A 638 34.34 56.01 -22.73
N THR A 639 33.22 56.35 -23.37
CA THR A 639 32.95 57.79 -23.70
C THR A 639 31.67 58.28 -23.06
N ILE A 640 31.58 59.56 -22.76
CA ILE A 640 30.35 60.16 -22.24
C ILE A 640 29.15 59.92 -23.17
N THR A 641 29.36 59.77 -24.45
CA THR A 641 28.32 59.41 -25.44
C THR A 641 27.70 58.11 -25.17
N THR A 642 28.52 57.03 -25.04
CA THR A 642 28.09 55.66 -24.92
C THR A 642 27.59 55.33 -23.52
N LEU A 643 28.00 56.07 -22.49
CA LEU A 643 27.57 55.84 -21.10
C LEU A 643 26.15 56.39 -20.80
N ARG A 644 25.57 57.20 -21.68
CA ARG A 644 24.25 57.77 -21.49
C ARG A 644 23.15 56.82 -21.93
N PRO A 645 22.13 56.54 -21.10
CA PRO A 645 20.99 55.74 -21.51
C PRO A 645 20.19 56.27 -22.71
N ALA A 646 20.33 57.57 -23.03
CA ALA A 646 19.77 58.17 -24.25
C ALA A 646 20.50 57.70 -25.52
N PHE A 647 21.76 57.23 -25.41
CA PHE A 647 22.49 56.64 -26.54
C PHE A 647 21.76 55.44 -27.11
N ARG A 648 21.75 55.38 -28.43
CA ARG A 648 21.11 54.30 -29.18
C ARG A 648 21.88 53.98 -30.44
N GLU A 649 21.93 52.73 -30.81
CA GLU A 649 22.43 52.29 -32.11
C GLU A 649 21.47 51.25 -32.74
N GLY A 650 21.61 51.05 -34.03
CA GLY A 650 20.84 50.04 -34.75
C GLY A 650 21.76 48.91 -35.26
N LEU A 651 21.47 47.69 -34.90
CA LEU A 651 22.27 46.55 -35.33
C LEU A 651 21.37 45.49 -35.97
N SER A 652 21.96 44.69 -36.88
CA SER A 652 21.31 43.53 -37.52
C SER A 652 21.93 42.19 -37.12
N ALA A 653 23.07 42.20 -36.41
CA ALA A 653 23.77 41.02 -35.96
C ALA A 653 24.23 41.15 -34.52
N GLY A 654 24.37 40.02 -33.84
CA GLY A 654 24.89 39.94 -32.47
C GLY A 654 26.38 40.29 -32.40
N ARG A 655 26.82 40.80 -31.24
CA ARG A 655 28.21 41.10 -30.89
C ARG A 655 28.55 40.45 -29.55
N ASP A 656 29.84 40.32 -29.26
CA ASP A 656 30.36 39.74 -28.01
C ASP A 656 30.19 40.67 -26.77
N ASP A 657 29.74 41.89 -26.98
CA ASP A 657 29.37 42.89 -25.97
C ASP A 657 27.85 43.17 -25.95
N LEU A 658 27.05 42.36 -26.63
CA LEU A 658 25.61 42.54 -26.80
C LEU A 658 24.82 41.30 -26.38
N GLY A 659 24.02 41.44 -25.35
CA GLY A 659 23.08 40.49 -24.83
C GLY A 659 21.64 40.98 -24.89
N PHE A 660 20.81 40.57 -23.96
CA PHE A 660 19.42 41.05 -23.86
C PHE A 660 18.82 40.81 -22.48
N ARG A 661 17.81 41.59 -22.16
CA ARG A 661 16.91 41.45 -21.00
C ARG A 661 15.50 41.25 -21.49
N ILE A 662 14.72 40.46 -20.75
CA ILE A 662 13.34 40.18 -21.11
C ILE A 662 12.35 40.94 -20.21
N GLY A 663 11.13 41.09 -20.71
CA GLY A 663 9.97 41.52 -19.96
C GLY A 663 8.68 40.88 -20.49
N HIS A 664 7.60 41.16 -19.83
CA HIS A 664 6.26 40.87 -20.34
C HIS A 664 5.22 41.78 -19.67
N TYR A 665 4.09 41.96 -20.32
CA TYR A 665 3.00 42.72 -19.69
C TYR A 665 2.34 41.93 -18.58
N LEU A 666 1.92 42.58 -17.50
CA LEU A 666 1.10 41.96 -16.45
C LEU A 666 -0.22 41.46 -17.02
N TYR A 667 -0.76 42.16 -18.00
CA TYR A 667 -1.99 41.86 -18.67
C TYR A 667 -1.94 42.26 -20.15
N GLY A 668 -2.10 41.29 -21.02
CA GLY A 668 -2.06 41.49 -22.47
C GLY A 668 -3.36 41.99 -23.09
N GLY A 669 -4.49 41.92 -22.38
CA GLY A 669 -5.80 42.37 -22.88
C GLY A 669 -5.87 43.88 -23.02
N LYS A 670 -6.97 44.39 -23.63
CA LYS A 670 -7.28 45.82 -23.60
C LYS A 670 -7.58 46.22 -22.16
N ASN A 671 -6.91 47.24 -21.64
CA ASN A 671 -7.27 47.89 -20.38
C ASN A 671 -8.52 48.73 -20.66
N GLU A 672 -9.69 48.22 -20.34
CA GLU A 672 -10.93 48.98 -20.33
C GLU A 672 -11.21 49.56 -18.94
#